data_c211ba396da408f78aec841620d2e6e8
#
_entry.id   c211ba396da408f78aec841620d2e6e8
#
_cell.length_a   1.000
_cell.length_b   1.000
_cell.length_c   1.000
_cell.angle_alpha   90.00
_cell.angle_beta   90.00
_cell.angle_gamma   90.00
#
_symmetry.space_group_name_H-M   'P 1'
#
loop_
_entity.id
_entity.type
_entity.pdbx_description
1 polymer ?
#
loop_
_entity_poly.entity_id
_entity_poly.type
_entity_poly.pdbx_seq_one_letter_code
_entity_poly.pdbx_strand_id
1 'polypeptide(L)'
;MADAAAPPPKQKAPKKEKKAAAPKAEDSGPLEMQPPPSFLQDRLDLFDRLKAKQDEQAAKQPREPIKITMPDGKVIDGTSWETTPGEIAKGISNSLYKRTVVARLDKNDEKLWDLDRPLEASCALELLDFDHPVGKTVFWHSSAHVLGEACERRFGCSLCIGPPIDTGFYYEMALPDGAAVQNSDWKPLETIVSKIAKEKQKFERLVMSKEELLEMFKYNKYKQHIIKDKIADGTFTTVYRNGPLIDLCRGPHVPDTGRIEAFSILKNSASYFLGNQENDSLQRVYGVSFPDKKKMAEHKKLLEEAAKRDHRKIGRDQELFFFDGVSPGSAFWLPHGARIFNKIVEFLKEQYWKRDYDEVITPNMYNADLWKQSGHWAHYKDDMFIQKVDKEEFGLKPMNCPAHCLMFDNRERSHRELPLRLADFGVLHRNEASGALSGLTRVRRFQQDDAHIFCRQDQIKQEMDDCFDFLKEFYGLLGMSFKLKLSTRPEDYMGEIATWDKAEAALKEALDDFTQKIGASWELNPGDGAFYGPKIDIKVVDSLGREWQCATAQLDFVQPENFSLEYMTAEGVNATAKAKEEKEKEAPKAAPTPAAAEENADKEVKRATKKPLSPGCARPVIIHRAMAGSVERFAAILCEHYGGKWPLWLSPRQIMVIPVGKGFYGYAEEVRKLFKTRMRMYVDVDTSGETLPKKIRRAQLAQYNFVLVVGDEEMRNRQVNIRYRDDTDTQSRGTPVGLDEAAEKIGKLRDERATYNPFPAAKELPVQTKKEGE
;
A
#
# COMPACT_ATOMS: atom_id res chain seq x y z
N MET A 1 36.63 -9.61 -70.03
CA MET A 1 35.38 -9.00 -70.42
C MET A 1 34.54 -8.91 -69.15
N ALA A 2 34.48 -7.72 -68.54
CA ALA A 2 33.80 -7.45 -67.32
C ALA A 2 32.56 -6.62 -67.66
N ASP A 3 31.38 -7.15 -67.38
CA ASP A 3 30.13 -6.45 -67.49
C ASP A 3 29.89 -5.61 -66.24
N ALA A 4 29.76 -4.29 -66.41
CA ALA A 4 29.48 -3.33 -65.37
C ALA A 4 27.97 -3.26 -65.15
N ALA A 5 27.50 -3.66 -63.98
CA ALA A 5 26.10 -3.52 -63.56
C ALA A 5 25.78 -2.06 -63.17
N ALA A 6 24.69 -1.55 -63.67
CA ALA A 6 24.15 -0.18 -63.41
C ALA A 6 23.64 -0.04 -61.95
N PRO A 7 23.69 1.16 -61.34
CA PRO A 7 23.23 1.37 -59.96
C PRO A 7 21.70 1.35 -59.89
N PRO A 8 21.14 0.90 -58.73
CA PRO A 8 19.69 0.85 -58.54
C PRO A 8 19.05 2.26 -58.39
N PRO A 9 17.78 2.41 -58.74
CA PRO A 9 17.09 3.71 -58.71
C PRO A 9 16.86 4.24 -57.32
N LYS A 10 17.06 5.53 -57.11
CA LYS A 10 16.82 6.26 -55.86
C LYS A 10 15.35 6.13 -55.44
N GLN A 11 15.13 5.51 -54.28
CA GLN A 11 13.82 5.52 -53.62
C GLN A 11 13.46 6.93 -53.18
N LYS A 12 12.26 7.39 -53.59
CA LYS A 12 11.66 8.65 -53.15
C LYS A 12 11.29 8.55 -51.68
N ALA A 13 11.64 9.57 -50.87
CA ALA A 13 11.27 9.70 -49.48
C ALA A 13 9.75 9.55 -49.27
N PRO A 14 9.28 8.87 -48.21
CA PRO A 14 7.87 8.75 -47.94
C PRO A 14 7.25 10.12 -47.62
N LYS A 15 6.13 10.42 -48.29
CA LYS A 15 5.29 11.59 -47.98
C LYS A 15 4.83 11.47 -46.53
N LYS A 16 4.94 12.56 -45.75
CA LYS A 16 4.35 12.72 -44.42
C LYS A 16 2.86 12.32 -44.50
N GLU A 17 2.54 11.21 -43.85
CA GLU A 17 1.15 10.84 -43.60
C GLU A 17 0.46 11.96 -42.82
N LYS A 18 -0.65 12.43 -43.35
CA LYS A 18 -1.57 13.29 -42.62
C LYS A 18 -2.02 12.53 -41.38
N LYS A 19 -1.88 13.13 -40.18
CA LYS A 19 -2.50 12.64 -38.94
C LYS A 19 -3.91 12.18 -39.28
N ALA A 20 -4.19 10.91 -39.09
CA ALA A 20 -5.53 10.36 -39.15
C ALA A 20 -6.42 11.17 -38.19
N ALA A 21 -7.55 11.62 -38.69
CA ALA A 21 -8.57 12.23 -37.86
C ALA A 21 -8.95 11.22 -36.76
N ALA A 22 -9.11 11.70 -35.52
CA ALA A 22 -9.61 10.88 -34.44
C ALA A 22 -10.87 10.12 -34.90
N PRO A 23 -11.03 8.84 -34.53
CA PRO A 23 -12.23 8.10 -34.90
C PRO A 23 -13.45 8.88 -34.42
N LYS A 24 -14.42 9.10 -35.31
CA LYS A 24 -15.72 9.67 -34.95
C LYS A 24 -16.26 8.84 -33.78
N ALA A 25 -16.73 9.54 -32.74
CA ALA A 25 -17.41 8.91 -31.65
C ALA A 25 -18.49 7.96 -32.19
N GLU A 26 -18.37 6.68 -31.86
CA GLU A 26 -19.44 5.71 -32.16
C GLU A 26 -20.71 6.22 -31.49
N ASP A 27 -21.83 6.11 -32.20
CA ASP A 27 -23.14 6.57 -31.74
C ASP A 27 -23.50 5.76 -30.49
N SER A 28 -23.37 6.37 -29.31
CA SER A 28 -23.56 5.70 -28.01
C SER A 28 -25.04 5.41 -27.69
N GLY A 29 -25.94 5.52 -28.68
CA GLY A 29 -27.37 5.34 -28.49
C GLY A 29 -28.03 6.45 -27.66
N PRO A 30 -29.31 6.32 -27.29
CA PRO A 30 -30.02 7.32 -26.50
C PRO A 30 -29.37 7.48 -25.12
N LEU A 31 -29.37 8.71 -24.59
CA LEU A 31 -28.74 9.05 -23.29
C LEU A 31 -29.37 8.23 -22.15
N GLU A 32 -30.68 8.10 -22.15
CA GLU A 32 -31.48 7.35 -21.17
C GLU A 32 -32.40 6.35 -21.89
N MET A 33 -32.69 5.23 -21.25
CA MET A 33 -33.57 4.20 -21.78
C MET A 33 -35.02 4.72 -21.93
N GLN A 34 -35.67 4.46 -23.06
CA GLN A 34 -37.07 4.80 -23.34
C GLN A 34 -37.81 3.61 -23.91
N PRO A 35 -38.93 3.17 -23.31
CA PRO A 35 -39.51 3.65 -22.04
C PRO A 35 -38.64 3.28 -20.83
N PRO A 36 -38.79 3.99 -19.71
CA PRO A 36 -38.06 3.63 -18.47
C PRO A 36 -38.45 2.23 -18.01
N PRO A 37 -37.62 1.51 -17.24
CA PRO A 37 -37.94 0.19 -16.73
C PRO A 37 -39.23 0.15 -15.94
N SER A 38 -40.09 -0.84 -16.17
CA SER A 38 -41.43 -0.93 -15.56
C SER A 38 -41.40 -1.07 -14.03
N PHE A 39 -40.33 -1.64 -13.47
CA PHE A 39 -40.20 -1.81 -12.02
C PHE A 39 -40.03 -0.48 -11.25
N LEU A 40 -39.68 0.61 -11.93
CA LEU A 40 -39.46 1.90 -11.28
C LEU A 40 -40.75 2.43 -10.64
N GLN A 41 -41.87 2.36 -11.37
CA GLN A 41 -43.14 2.87 -10.85
C GLN A 41 -43.66 2.04 -9.68
N ASP A 42 -43.62 0.69 -9.79
CA ASP A 42 -44.08 -0.22 -8.74
C ASP A 42 -43.35 0.06 -7.40
N ARG A 43 -42.03 0.23 -7.45
CA ARG A 43 -41.24 0.49 -6.23
C ARG A 43 -41.49 1.88 -5.65
N LEU A 44 -41.72 2.90 -6.50
CA LEU A 44 -42.06 4.26 -6.05
C LEU A 44 -43.41 4.27 -5.33
N ASP A 45 -44.43 3.63 -5.92
CA ASP A 45 -45.78 3.54 -5.32
C ASP A 45 -45.74 2.84 -3.94
N LEU A 46 -44.95 1.75 -3.84
CA LEU A 46 -44.75 1.06 -2.57
C LEU A 46 -44.02 1.94 -1.54
N PHE A 47 -42.96 2.64 -1.95
CA PHE A 47 -42.20 3.53 -1.09
C PHE A 47 -43.10 4.65 -0.56
N ASP A 48 -43.83 5.35 -1.41
CA ASP A 48 -44.70 6.48 -1.02
C ASP A 48 -45.78 6.03 -0.04
N ARG A 49 -46.38 4.87 -0.27
CA ARG A 49 -47.38 4.30 0.64
C ARG A 49 -46.81 4.00 2.04
N LEU A 50 -45.62 3.39 2.11
CA LEU A 50 -44.97 3.04 3.37
C LEU A 50 -44.40 4.27 4.06
N LYS A 51 -43.87 5.22 3.32
CA LYS A 51 -43.33 6.49 3.83
C LYS A 51 -44.45 7.32 4.50
N ALA A 52 -45.60 7.44 3.85
CA ALA A 52 -46.74 8.14 4.43
C ALA A 52 -47.18 7.57 5.80
N LYS A 53 -47.20 6.23 5.94
CA LYS A 53 -47.49 5.56 7.22
C LYS A 53 -46.43 5.87 8.27
N GLN A 54 -45.16 5.86 7.92
CA GLN A 54 -44.03 6.13 8.83
C GLN A 54 -44.07 7.61 9.27
N ASP A 55 -44.36 8.53 8.35
CA ASP A 55 -44.46 9.97 8.67
C ASP A 55 -45.65 10.26 9.60
N GLU A 56 -46.77 9.59 9.41
CA GLU A 56 -47.91 9.67 10.33
C GLU A 56 -47.54 9.17 11.74
N GLN A 57 -46.77 8.08 11.83
CA GLN A 57 -46.27 7.57 13.12
C GLN A 57 -45.26 8.52 13.77
N ALA A 58 -44.37 9.11 13.00
CA ALA A 58 -43.40 10.10 13.49
C ALA A 58 -44.09 11.39 13.99
N ALA A 59 -45.17 11.79 13.32
CA ALA A 59 -45.98 12.95 13.76
C ALA A 59 -46.66 12.74 15.12
N LYS A 60 -46.91 11.49 15.51
CA LYS A 60 -47.53 11.12 16.80
C LYS A 60 -46.51 10.99 17.95
N GLN A 61 -45.20 11.06 17.67
CA GLN A 61 -44.17 10.98 18.71
C GLN A 61 -44.21 12.22 19.65
N PRO A 62 -43.88 12.05 20.93
CA PRO A 62 -43.91 13.15 21.89
C PRO A 62 -42.87 14.22 21.53
N ARG A 63 -43.26 15.48 21.61
CA ARG A 63 -42.40 16.66 21.39
C ARG A 63 -41.88 17.15 22.74
N GLU A 64 -40.68 16.65 23.14
CA GLU A 64 -40.07 16.99 24.43
C GLU A 64 -38.89 17.95 24.22
N PRO A 65 -38.62 18.86 25.16
CA PRO A 65 -37.43 19.68 25.11
C PRO A 65 -36.15 18.81 25.20
N ILE A 66 -35.21 19.02 24.29
CA ILE A 66 -33.92 18.34 24.26
C ILE A 66 -32.75 19.32 24.31
N LYS A 67 -31.61 18.88 24.86
CA LYS A 67 -30.37 19.64 24.93
C LYS A 67 -29.36 19.06 23.94
N ILE A 68 -28.84 19.90 23.04
CA ILE A 68 -27.89 19.52 22.03
C ILE A 68 -26.57 20.21 22.33
N THR A 69 -25.53 19.41 22.70
CA THR A 69 -24.21 19.94 23.08
C THR A 69 -23.29 19.93 21.88
N MET A 70 -22.80 21.09 21.47
CA MET A 70 -21.84 21.26 20.38
C MET A 70 -20.40 20.97 20.86
N PRO A 71 -19.44 20.72 19.95
CA PRO A 71 -18.04 20.42 20.31
C PRO A 71 -17.32 21.52 21.10
N ASP A 72 -17.74 22.76 20.94
CA ASP A 72 -17.24 23.93 21.69
C ASP A 72 -17.82 24.06 23.09
N GLY A 73 -18.71 23.13 23.52
CA GLY A 73 -19.42 23.13 24.79
C GLY A 73 -20.69 23.96 24.80
N LYS A 74 -21.04 24.64 23.71
CA LYS A 74 -22.29 25.38 23.61
C LYS A 74 -23.47 24.42 23.58
N VAL A 75 -24.50 24.72 24.41
CA VAL A 75 -25.76 23.97 24.44
C VAL A 75 -26.82 24.74 23.66
N ILE A 76 -27.48 24.02 22.75
CA ILE A 76 -28.60 24.51 21.94
C ILE A 76 -29.85 23.79 22.40
N ASP A 77 -30.94 24.56 22.65
CA ASP A 77 -32.24 24.00 22.95
C ASP A 77 -32.93 23.55 21.67
N GLY A 78 -33.57 22.40 21.73
CA GLY A 78 -34.33 21.83 20.62
C GLY A 78 -35.55 21.06 21.10
N THR A 79 -36.29 20.51 20.16
CA THR A 79 -37.48 19.68 20.40
C THR A 79 -37.29 18.32 19.77
N SER A 80 -37.51 17.23 20.51
CA SER A 80 -37.43 15.87 19.98
C SER A 80 -38.41 15.65 18.81
N TRP A 81 -37.99 14.88 17.81
CA TRP A 81 -38.76 14.57 16.60
C TRP A 81 -39.15 15.79 15.74
N GLU A 82 -38.51 16.94 15.98
CA GLU A 82 -38.73 18.20 15.23
C GLU A 82 -37.40 18.83 14.82
N THR A 83 -36.54 19.15 15.80
CA THR A 83 -35.25 19.80 15.52
C THR A 83 -34.29 18.91 14.77
N THR A 84 -33.74 19.38 13.64
CA THR A 84 -32.79 18.64 12.80
C THR A 84 -31.36 19.17 12.92
N PRO A 85 -30.33 18.34 12.73
CA PRO A 85 -28.95 18.80 12.62
C PRO A 85 -28.72 19.84 11.52
N GLY A 86 -29.47 19.74 10.41
CA GLY A 86 -29.40 20.67 9.30
C GLY A 86 -29.91 22.07 9.68
N GLU A 87 -31.00 22.18 10.46
CA GLU A 87 -31.49 23.45 10.98
C GLU A 87 -30.51 24.10 11.95
N ILE A 88 -29.87 23.30 12.81
CA ILE A 88 -28.81 23.75 13.72
C ILE A 88 -27.63 24.31 12.92
N ALA A 89 -27.15 23.55 11.94
CA ALA A 89 -26.05 23.98 11.06
C ALA A 89 -26.38 25.29 10.34
N LYS A 90 -27.61 25.42 9.82
CA LYS A 90 -28.11 26.63 9.14
C LYS A 90 -28.28 27.82 10.08
N GLY A 91 -28.72 27.56 11.30
CA GLY A 91 -28.83 28.58 12.38
C GLY A 91 -27.46 29.14 12.79
N ILE A 92 -26.38 28.32 12.72
CA ILE A 92 -25.00 28.77 12.96
C ILE A 92 -24.52 29.59 11.75
N SER A 93 -24.56 29.02 10.54
CA SER A 93 -24.29 29.74 9.28
C SER A 93 -24.71 28.92 8.05
N ASN A 94 -25.13 29.64 7.01
CA ASN A 94 -25.42 29.01 5.71
C ASN A 94 -24.15 28.32 5.08
N SER A 95 -22.97 28.85 5.37
CA SER A 95 -21.71 28.25 4.88
C SER A 95 -21.47 26.91 5.56
N LEU A 96 -21.68 26.80 6.87
CA LEU A 96 -21.56 25.54 7.61
C LEU A 96 -22.58 24.52 7.09
N TYR A 97 -23.87 24.88 6.96
CA TYR A 97 -24.88 23.97 6.40
C TYR A 97 -24.49 23.43 5.02
N LYS A 98 -24.00 24.31 4.11
CA LYS A 98 -23.61 23.90 2.76
C LYS A 98 -22.44 22.94 2.72
N ARG A 99 -21.44 23.08 3.59
CA ARG A 99 -20.27 22.21 3.61
C ARG A 99 -20.46 20.92 4.43
N THR A 100 -21.41 20.93 5.40
CA THR A 100 -21.70 19.75 6.23
C THR A 100 -22.31 18.64 5.39
N VAL A 101 -21.76 17.45 5.52
CA VAL A 101 -22.17 16.22 4.84
C VAL A 101 -23.11 15.41 5.73
N VAL A 102 -22.75 15.21 6.99
CA VAL A 102 -23.42 14.31 7.93
C VAL A 102 -23.25 14.80 9.36
N ALA A 103 -24.17 14.43 10.25
CA ALA A 103 -24.03 14.62 11.68
C ALA A 103 -23.53 13.34 12.36
N ARG A 104 -22.77 13.49 13.46
CA ARG A 104 -22.36 12.41 14.35
C ARG A 104 -22.84 12.68 15.75
N LEU A 105 -23.52 11.70 16.36
CA LEU A 105 -24.04 11.81 17.70
C LEU A 105 -23.12 11.15 18.72
N ASP A 106 -22.92 11.78 19.85
CA ASP A 106 -22.20 11.28 21.03
C ASP A 106 -20.75 10.87 20.73
N LYS A 107 -20.12 11.48 19.70
CA LYS A 107 -18.77 11.12 19.21
C LYS A 107 -18.63 9.66 18.80
N ASN A 108 -19.75 9.03 18.42
CA ASN A 108 -19.79 7.60 18.05
C ASN A 108 -19.99 7.45 16.54
N ASP A 109 -19.05 6.83 15.86
CA ASP A 109 -19.09 6.59 14.40
C ASP A 109 -20.19 5.60 13.98
N GLU A 110 -20.76 4.84 14.91
CA GLU A 110 -21.94 4.00 14.67
C GLU A 110 -23.25 4.79 14.74
N LYS A 111 -23.22 6.01 15.31
CA LYS A 111 -24.37 6.90 15.44
C LYS A 111 -24.29 8.08 14.46
N LEU A 112 -24.08 7.77 13.19
CA LEU A 112 -24.16 8.78 12.14
C LEU A 112 -25.62 9.11 11.81
N TRP A 113 -25.90 10.39 11.49
CA TRP A 113 -27.26 10.89 11.37
C TRP A 113 -27.43 11.80 10.16
N ASP A 114 -28.53 11.59 9.40
CA ASP A 114 -28.87 12.45 8.27
C ASP A 114 -29.15 13.88 8.74
N LEU A 115 -28.75 14.87 7.99
CA LEU A 115 -28.94 16.27 8.37
C LEU A 115 -30.42 16.67 8.45
N ASP A 116 -31.27 16.04 7.62
CA ASP A 116 -32.71 16.32 7.58
C ASP A 116 -33.53 15.37 8.49
N ARG A 117 -32.91 14.46 9.22
CA ARG A 117 -33.57 13.56 10.17
C ARG A 117 -33.68 14.26 11.54
N PRO A 118 -34.91 14.40 12.11
CA PRO A 118 -35.09 14.97 13.44
C PRO A 118 -34.32 14.18 14.51
N LEU A 119 -33.81 14.93 15.50
CA LEU A 119 -33.19 14.35 16.70
C LEU A 119 -34.25 13.78 17.60
N GLU A 120 -34.00 12.61 18.19
CA GLU A 120 -34.98 11.87 19.01
C GLU A 120 -34.81 12.13 20.51
N ALA A 121 -33.60 12.54 20.95
CA ALA A 121 -33.25 12.78 22.35
C ALA A 121 -32.10 13.80 22.46
N SER A 122 -31.80 14.22 23.70
CA SER A 122 -30.61 15.03 24.00
C SER A 122 -29.32 14.27 23.60
N CYS A 123 -28.36 14.96 22.97
CA CYS A 123 -27.14 14.36 22.45
C CYS A 123 -25.98 15.37 22.39
N ALA A 124 -24.76 14.84 22.25
CA ALA A 124 -23.64 15.62 21.75
C ALA A 124 -23.64 15.54 20.20
N LEU A 125 -23.55 16.70 19.52
CA LEU A 125 -23.69 16.81 18.08
C LEU A 125 -22.41 17.33 17.44
N GLU A 126 -21.87 16.59 16.51
CA GLU A 126 -20.78 17.04 15.64
C GLU A 126 -21.25 17.09 14.19
N LEU A 127 -20.83 18.13 13.47
CA LEU A 127 -21.17 18.37 12.07
C LEU A 127 -19.92 18.10 11.21
N LEU A 128 -19.93 17.02 10.46
CA LEU A 128 -18.79 16.55 9.67
C LEU A 128 -18.90 17.00 8.22
N ASP A 129 -17.84 17.57 7.69
CA ASP A 129 -17.75 17.96 6.28
C ASP A 129 -16.97 16.91 5.44
N PHE A 130 -16.77 17.21 4.14
CA PHE A 130 -16.06 16.31 3.22
C PHE A 130 -14.60 16.07 3.58
N ASP A 131 -13.95 16.99 4.29
CA ASP A 131 -12.53 16.83 4.63
C ASP A 131 -12.32 15.88 5.83
N HIS A 132 -13.39 15.62 6.60
CA HIS A 132 -13.38 14.59 7.62
C HIS A 132 -13.51 13.19 6.98
N PRO A 133 -12.70 12.16 7.38
CA PRO A 133 -12.75 10.82 6.78
C PRO A 133 -14.16 10.20 6.74
N VAL A 134 -14.90 10.27 7.85
CA VAL A 134 -16.29 9.77 7.93
C VAL A 134 -17.22 10.56 7.00
N GLY A 135 -17.10 11.89 6.97
CA GLY A 135 -17.88 12.74 6.06
C GLY A 135 -17.60 12.42 4.59
N LYS A 136 -16.34 12.20 4.24
CA LYS A 136 -15.95 11.76 2.89
C LYS A 136 -16.56 10.42 2.51
N THR A 137 -16.56 9.44 3.41
CA THR A 137 -17.17 8.12 3.21
C THR A 137 -18.67 8.24 2.93
N VAL A 138 -19.40 9.03 3.73
CA VAL A 138 -20.85 9.27 3.53
C VAL A 138 -21.12 10.01 2.21
N PHE A 139 -20.28 10.97 1.84
CA PHE A 139 -20.40 11.69 0.57
C PHE A 139 -20.20 10.74 -0.63
N TRP A 140 -19.21 9.88 -0.59
CA TRP A 140 -18.97 8.91 -1.64
C TRP A 140 -20.02 7.80 -1.69
N HIS A 141 -20.54 7.38 -0.54
CA HIS A 141 -21.70 6.48 -0.49
C HIS A 141 -22.92 7.08 -1.19
N SER A 142 -23.23 8.37 -0.92
CA SER A 142 -24.30 9.07 -1.61
C SER A 142 -24.03 9.21 -3.12
N SER A 143 -22.78 9.42 -3.50
CA SER A 143 -22.38 9.49 -4.91
C SER A 143 -22.47 8.16 -5.63
N ALA A 144 -22.28 7.04 -4.90
CA ALA A 144 -22.53 5.71 -5.45
C ALA A 144 -24.00 5.52 -5.80
N HIS A 145 -24.93 5.97 -4.95
CA HIS A 145 -26.37 5.96 -5.26
C HIS A 145 -26.70 6.77 -6.52
N VAL A 146 -26.11 7.97 -6.66
CA VAL A 146 -26.30 8.80 -7.86
C VAL A 146 -25.75 8.11 -9.12
N LEU A 147 -24.64 7.37 -9.02
CA LEU A 147 -24.13 6.53 -10.10
C LEU A 147 -25.09 5.37 -10.38
N GLY A 148 -25.62 4.72 -9.36
CA GLY A 148 -26.62 3.64 -9.49
C GLY A 148 -27.87 4.12 -10.24
N GLU A 149 -28.42 5.29 -9.89
CA GLU A 149 -29.53 5.91 -10.60
C GLU A 149 -29.18 6.15 -12.08
N ALA A 150 -28.00 6.71 -12.34
CA ALA A 150 -27.56 6.96 -13.71
C ALA A 150 -27.43 5.66 -14.53
N CYS A 151 -26.95 4.58 -13.91
CA CYS A 151 -26.87 3.26 -14.56
C CYS A 151 -28.24 2.66 -14.82
N GLU A 152 -29.21 2.73 -13.87
CA GLU A 152 -30.57 2.27 -14.10
C GLU A 152 -31.26 3.07 -15.22
N ARG A 153 -31.10 4.41 -15.23
CA ARG A 153 -31.70 5.28 -16.26
C ARG A 153 -31.13 4.99 -17.67
N ARG A 154 -29.85 4.62 -17.75
CA ARG A 154 -29.20 4.34 -19.02
C ARG A 154 -29.43 2.91 -19.51
N PHE A 155 -29.28 1.94 -18.65
CA PHE A 155 -29.20 0.53 -19.02
C PHE A 155 -30.43 -0.32 -18.60
N GLY A 156 -31.28 0.17 -17.70
CA GLY A 156 -32.33 -0.65 -17.09
C GLY A 156 -31.77 -1.84 -16.31
N CYS A 157 -30.57 -1.70 -15.74
CA CYS A 157 -29.81 -2.80 -15.13
C CYS A 157 -30.34 -3.19 -13.74
N SER A 158 -29.94 -4.38 -13.27
CA SER A 158 -30.17 -4.82 -11.91
C SER A 158 -28.99 -4.43 -11.02
N LEU A 159 -29.21 -3.49 -10.11
CA LEU A 159 -28.19 -3.00 -9.18
C LEU A 159 -27.91 -4.02 -8.08
N CYS A 160 -26.62 -4.20 -7.71
CA CYS A 160 -26.18 -5.07 -6.60
C CYS A 160 -25.77 -4.27 -5.39
N ILE A 161 -24.52 -3.82 -5.33
CA ILE A 161 -23.94 -3.05 -4.22
C ILE A 161 -23.15 -1.84 -4.72
N GLY A 162 -23.15 -0.75 -3.93
CA GLY A 162 -22.46 0.48 -4.24
C GLY A 162 -21.68 1.06 -3.03
N PRO A 163 -20.61 0.40 -2.56
CA PRO A 163 -19.85 0.88 -1.41
C PRO A 163 -18.89 2.02 -1.76
N PRO A 164 -18.62 2.92 -0.82
CA PRO A 164 -17.44 3.77 -0.86
C PRO A 164 -16.17 2.93 -0.66
N ILE A 165 -15.06 3.40 -1.23
CA ILE A 165 -13.71 2.85 -1.08
C ILE A 165 -12.71 3.97 -0.82
N ASP A 166 -11.47 3.66 -0.46
CA ASP A 166 -10.44 4.66 -0.09
C ASP A 166 -10.19 5.72 -1.17
N THR A 167 -10.41 5.39 -2.44
CA THR A 167 -10.11 6.27 -3.59
C THR A 167 -11.34 6.74 -4.37
N GLY A 168 -12.52 6.60 -3.79
CA GLY A 168 -13.79 6.92 -4.44
C GLY A 168 -14.89 5.97 -4.06
N PHE A 169 -15.60 5.47 -5.03
CA PHE A 169 -16.69 4.50 -4.87
C PHE A 169 -16.87 3.69 -6.14
N TYR A 170 -17.64 2.61 -6.07
CA TYR A 170 -18.09 1.90 -7.26
C TYR A 170 -19.58 1.52 -7.13
N TYR A 171 -20.17 1.11 -8.25
CA TYR A 171 -21.43 0.41 -8.24
C TYR A 171 -21.34 -0.88 -9.09
N GLU A 172 -21.81 -1.99 -8.52
CA GLU A 172 -21.94 -3.26 -9.22
C GLU A 172 -23.35 -3.45 -9.75
N MET A 173 -23.46 -3.97 -10.98
CA MET A 173 -24.73 -4.18 -11.64
C MET A 173 -24.67 -5.33 -12.65
N ALA A 174 -25.79 -5.96 -12.88
CA ALA A 174 -26.01 -6.87 -14.00
C ALA A 174 -26.72 -6.11 -15.12
N LEU A 175 -26.11 -6.02 -16.30
CA LEU A 175 -26.75 -5.47 -17.49
C LEU A 175 -27.67 -6.52 -18.13
N PRO A 176 -28.74 -6.08 -18.84
CA PRO A 176 -29.55 -6.98 -19.65
C PRO A 176 -28.67 -7.76 -20.63
N ASP A 177 -29.04 -9.02 -20.90
CA ASP A 177 -28.41 -9.90 -21.90
C ASP A 177 -26.88 -10.11 -21.68
N GLY A 178 -26.36 -9.86 -20.46
CA GLY A 178 -24.95 -10.03 -20.16
C GLY A 178 -24.04 -9.01 -20.84
N ALA A 179 -24.57 -7.87 -21.27
CA ALA A 179 -23.81 -6.80 -21.89
C ALA A 179 -22.72 -6.25 -20.95
N ALA A 180 -21.68 -5.62 -21.51
CA ALA A 180 -20.59 -5.00 -20.78
C ALA A 180 -20.60 -3.48 -20.96
N VAL A 181 -20.27 -2.73 -19.89
CA VAL A 181 -20.07 -1.29 -19.94
C VAL A 181 -18.83 -0.98 -20.79
N GLN A 182 -18.99 -0.09 -21.76
CA GLN A 182 -17.92 0.35 -22.65
C GLN A 182 -17.38 1.72 -22.24
N ASN A 183 -16.17 2.06 -22.65
CA ASN A 183 -15.60 3.39 -22.39
C ASN A 183 -16.45 4.53 -23.02
N SER A 184 -17.17 4.24 -24.10
CA SER A 184 -18.14 5.14 -24.75
C SER A 184 -19.32 5.50 -23.83
N ASP A 185 -19.63 4.68 -22.83
CA ASP A 185 -20.71 4.92 -21.87
C ASP A 185 -20.34 5.91 -20.77
N TRP A 186 -19.06 6.14 -20.53
CA TRP A 186 -18.61 6.98 -19.41
C TRP A 186 -19.16 8.41 -19.51
N LYS A 187 -19.03 9.04 -20.69
CA LYS A 187 -19.52 10.40 -20.89
C LYS A 187 -21.03 10.55 -20.80
N PRO A 188 -21.83 9.67 -21.40
CA PRO A 188 -23.26 9.60 -21.16
C PRO A 188 -23.63 9.47 -19.67
N LEU A 189 -23.02 8.55 -18.93
CA LEU A 189 -23.27 8.38 -17.49
C LEU A 189 -22.92 9.65 -16.70
N GLU A 190 -21.75 10.26 -16.93
CA GLU A 190 -21.38 11.54 -16.29
C GLU A 190 -22.38 12.66 -16.61
N THR A 191 -22.98 12.63 -17.82
CA THR A 191 -23.99 13.61 -18.21
C THR A 191 -25.29 13.40 -17.44
N ILE A 192 -25.74 12.14 -17.27
CA ILE A 192 -26.91 11.80 -16.45
C ILE A 192 -26.67 12.18 -14.99
N VAL A 193 -25.50 11.85 -14.40
CA VAL A 193 -25.14 12.25 -13.03
C VAL A 193 -25.21 13.78 -12.88
N SER A 194 -24.69 14.53 -13.86
CA SER A 194 -24.76 15.99 -13.84
C SER A 194 -26.19 16.52 -13.90
N LYS A 195 -27.12 15.82 -14.59
CA LYS A 195 -28.54 16.15 -14.59
C LYS A 195 -29.17 15.88 -13.23
N ILE A 196 -28.95 14.69 -12.65
CA ILE A 196 -29.41 14.30 -11.30
C ILE A 196 -28.94 15.30 -10.25
N ALA A 197 -27.68 15.72 -10.27
CA ALA A 197 -27.15 16.73 -9.34
C ALA A 197 -27.87 18.08 -9.46
N LYS A 198 -28.23 18.50 -10.68
CA LYS A 198 -29.00 19.74 -10.91
C LYS A 198 -30.45 19.64 -10.47
N GLU A 199 -31.03 18.45 -10.49
CA GLU A 199 -32.39 18.17 -10.01
C GLU A 199 -32.49 18.33 -8.47
N LYS A 200 -31.38 18.28 -7.75
CA LYS A 200 -31.31 18.39 -6.27
C LYS A 200 -32.28 17.44 -5.58
N GLN A 201 -32.27 16.20 -6.00
CA GLN A 201 -33.12 15.15 -5.46
C GLN A 201 -32.75 14.92 -3.98
N LYS A 202 -33.76 14.90 -3.10
CA LYS A 202 -33.56 14.61 -1.67
C LYS A 202 -33.23 13.12 -1.46
N PHE A 203 -32.41 12.84 -0.44
CA PHE A 203 -32.26 11.49 0.08
C PHE A 203 -33.30 11.25 1.18
N GLU A 204 -34.25 10.36 0.92
CA GLU A 204 -35.37 10.10 1.83
C GLU A 204 -35.24 8.68 2.41
N ARG A 205 -35.21 8.63 3.73
CA ARG A 205 -35.03 7.40 4.50
C ARG A 205 -36.39 6.74 4.79
N LEU A 206 -36.46 5.42 4.65
CA LEU A 206 -37.59 4.58 5.03
C LEU A 206 -37.11 3.32 5.77
N VAL A 207 -37.73 2.99 6.88
CA VAL A 207 -37.49 1.74 7.64
C VAL A 207 -38.46 0.69 7.13
N MET A 208 -37.99 -0.50 6.80
CA MET A 208 -38.80 -1.58 6.22
C MET A 208 -38.52 -2.92 6.89
N SER A 209 -39.54 -3.76 6.99
CA SER A 209 -39.37 -5.17 7.38
C SER A 209 -38.74 -5.99 6.25
N LYS A 210 -38.27 -7.19 6.58
CA LYS A 210 -37.73 -8.12 5.58
C LYS A 210 -38.74 -8.46 4.48
N GLU A 211 -39.99 -8.66 4.82
CA GLU A 211 -41.08 -8.99 3.89
C GLU A 211 -41.35 -7.84 2.92
N GLU A 212 -41.42 -6.59 3.44
CA GLU A 212 -41.59 -5.39 2.63
C GLU A 212 -40.40 -5.17 1.69
N LEU A 213 -39.17 -5.46 2.13
CA LEU A 213 -37.96 -5.40 1.30
C LEU A 213 -37.99 -6.44 0.18
N LEU A 214 -38.43 -7.66 0.47
CA LEU A 214 -38.58 -8.71 -0.55
C LEU A 214 -39.65 -8.34 -1.59
N GLU A 215 -40.71 -7.61 -1.19
CA GLU A 215 -41.71 -7.08 -2.14
C GLU A 215 -41.09 -5.91 -2.96
N MET A 216 -40.40 -4.97 -2.32
CA MET A 216 -39.76 -3.82 -2.97
C MET A 216 -38.78 -4.23 -4.06
N PHE A 217 -37.96 -5.23 -3.79
CA PHE A 217 -36.90 -5.70 -4.68
C PHE A 217 -37.24 -6.99 -5.41
N LYS A 218 -38.53 -7.34 -5.59
CA LYS A 218 -38.97 -8.59 -6.27
C LYS A 218 -38.41 -8.74 -7.69
N TYR A 219 -38.12 -7.63 -8.37
CA TYR A 219 -37.57 -7.59 -9.72
C TYR A 219 -36.05 -7.89 -9.78
N ASN A 220 -35.34 -7.84 -8.64
CA ASN A 220 -33.87 -7.89 -8.58
C ASN A 220 -33.38 -9.11 -7.78
N LYS A 221 -32.96 -10.16 -8.48
CA LYS A 221 -32.51 -11.41 -7.84
C LYS A 221 -31.32 -11.23 -6.89
N TYR A 222 -30.44 -10.25 -7.15
CA TYR A 222 -29.26 -10.00 -6.33
C TYR A 222 -29.63 -9.35 -5.00
N LYS A 223 -30.50 -8.34 -5.02
CA LYS A 223 -31.05 -7.73 -3.79
C LYS A 223 -31.86 -8.76 -3.00
N GLN A 224 -32.65 -9.60 -3.68
CA GLN A 224 -33.38 -10.69 -3.05
C GLN A 224 -32.45 -11.65 -2.29
N HIS A 225 -31.33 -12.02 -2.91
CA HIS A 225 -30.32 -12.88 -2.29
C HIS A 225 -29.71 -12.21 -1.05
N ILE A 226 -29.25 -10.96 -1.17
CA ILE A 226 -28.65 -10.19 -0.06
C ILE A 226 -29.63 -10.04 1.10
N ILE A 227 -30.92 -9.74 0.83
CA ILE A 227 -31.96 -9.59 1.85
C ILE A 227 -32.17 -10.90 2.61
N LYS A 228 -32.27 -12.03 1.89
CA LYS A 228 -32.47 -13.37 2.49
C LYS A 228 -31.29 -13.78 3.37
N ASP A 229 -30.05 -13.48 2.93
CA ASP A 229 -28.83 -13.89 3.60
C ASP A 229 -28.45 -13.00 4.79
N LYS A 230 -28.57 -11.67 4.64
CA LYS A 230 -28.03 -10.71 5.62
C LYS A 230 -29.06 -10.15 6.60
N ILE A 231 -30.37 -10.30 6.33
CA ILE A 231 -31.41 -9.71 7.18
C ILE A 231 -32.17 -10.86 7.85
N ALA A 232 -32.11 -10.91 9.19
CA ALA A 232 -32.79 -11.91 9.97
C ALA A 232 -34.34 -11.70 9.92
N ASP A 233 -35.10 -12.79 10.02
CA ASP A 233 -36.53 -12.73 10.04
C ASP A 233 -37.04 -11.92 11.25
N GLY A 234 -38.08 -11.12 11.04
CA GLY A 234 -38.65 -10.25 12.07
C GLY A 234 -37.83 -9.01 12.40
N THR A 235 -36.75 -8.74 11.64
CA THR A 235 -35.94 -7.52 11.82
C THR A 235 -36.26 -6.45 10.78
N PHE A 236 -35.83 -5.24 11.05
CA PHE A 236 -36.01 -4.06 10.20
C PHE A 236 -34.67 -3.52 9.75
N THR A 237 -34.61 -2.99 8.53
CA THR A 237 -33.49 -2.21 8.03
C THR A 237 -33.99 -1.03 7.20
N THR A 238 -33.10 -0.29 6.57
CA THR A 238 -33.45 0.93 5.87
C THR A 238 -33.23 0.81 4.36
N VAL A 239 -34.03 1.56 3.63
CA VAL A 239 -33.81 1.93 2.24
C VAL A 239 -33.73 3.45 2.13
N TYR A 240 -33.07 3.94 1.11
CA TYR A 240 -33.05 5.35 0.76
C TYR A 240 -33.50 5.56 -0.67
N ARG A 241 -34.29 6.63 -0.86
CA ARG A 241 -34.73 7.11 -2.16
C ARG A 241 -33.97 8.36 -2.54
N ASN A 242 -33.50 8.46 -3.77
CA ASN A 242 -33.17 9.70 -4.47
C ASN A 242 -33.77 9.65 -5.88
N GLY A 243 -34.67 10.61 -6.18
CA GLY A 243 -35.44 10.56 -7.42
C GLY A 243 -36.16 9.23 -7.64
N PRO A 244 -35.98 8.58 -8.80
CA PRO A 244 -36.57 7.27 -9.08
C PRO A 244 -35.81 6.10 -8.43
N LEU A 245 -34.57 6.27 -7.98
CA LEU A 245 -33.80 5.21 -7.34
C LEU A 245 -34.30 4.97 -5.91
N ILE A 246 -34.53 3.71 -5.56
CA ILE A 246 -34.65 3.23 -4.19
C ILE A 246 -33.61 2.15 -4.00
N ASP A 247 -32.77 2.29 -2.98
CA ASP A 247 -31.68 1.35 -2.73
C ASP A 247 -31.65 0.87 -1.26
N LEU A 248 -31.23 -0.40 -1.10
CA LEU A 248 -31.05 -1.03 0.21
C LEU A 248 -29.72 -0.58 0.81
N CYS A 249 -29.77 0.27 1.83
CA CYS A 249 -28.58 0.68 2.55
C CYS A 249 -28.92 1.18 3.97
N ARG A 250 -27.92 1.24 4.84
CA ARG A 250 -28.10 1.75 6.21
C ARG A 250 -28.04 3.27 6.30
N GLY A 251 -27.53 3.94 5.27
CA GLY A 251 -27.24 5.38 5.31
C GLY A 251 -26.09 5.70 6.28
N PRO A 252 -25.97 6.95 6.76
CA PRO A 252 -26.72 8.13 6.27
C PRO A 252 -26.23 8.62 4.90
N HIS A 253 -26.92 9.65 4.38
CA HIS A 253 -26.60 10.29 3.11
C HIS A 253 -26.51 11.81 3.22
N VAL A 254 -26.01 12.45 2.16
CA VAL A 254 -26.10 13.91 2.00
C VAL A 254 -27.58 14.32 1.87
N PRO A 255 -27.96 15.57 2.23
CA PRO A 255 -29.35 16.00 2.15
C PRO A 255 -29.97 15.89 0.76
N ASP A 256 -29.21 16.23 -0.28
CA ASP A 256 -29.65 16.19 -1.67
C ASP A 256 -28.50 15.97 -2.63
N THR A 257 -28.81 15.52 -3.85
CA THR A 257 -27.83 15.24 -4.91
C THR A 257 -27.09 16.49 -5.40
N GLY A 258 -27.61 17.68 -5.14
CA GLY A 258 -26.95 18.95 -5.49
C GLY A 258 -25.66 19.23 -4.74
N ARG A 259 -25.39 18.46 -3.65
CA ARG A 259 -24.10 18.51 -2.93
C ARG A 259 -22.96 17.92 -3.79
N ILE A 260 -23.26 17.12 -4.80
CA ILE A 260 -22.29 16.45 -5.67
C ILE A 260 -22.07 17.32 -6.92
N GLU A 261 -21.26 18.38 -6.77
CA GLU A 261 -21.02 19.34 -7.87
C GLU A 261 -20.05 18.84 -8.94
N ALA A 262 -19.15 17.94 -8.57
CA ALA A 262 -18.14 17.39 -9.47
C ALA A 262 -18.08 15.87 -9.38
N PHE A 263 -18.16 15.21 -10.53
CA PHE A 263 -18.18 13.77 -10.66
C PHE A 263 -17.34 13.31 -11.86
N SER A 264 -16.67 12.20 -11.76
CA SER A 264 -15.95 11.58 -12.89
C SER A 264 -15.90 10.06 -12.73
N ILE A 265 -16.10 9.34 -13.85
CA ILE A 265 -15.84 7.90 -13.93
C ILE A 265 -14.33 7.69 -14.07
N LEU A 266 -13.78 6.72 -13.33
CA LEU A 266 -12.35 6.41 -13.34
C LEU A 266 -12.03 5.20 -14.21
N LYS A 267 -12.83 4.14 -14.09
CA LYS A 267 -12.68 2.88 -14.82
C LYS A 267 -13.94 2.02 -14.69
N ASN A 268 -14.03 0.98 -15.50
CA ASN A 268 -14.98 -0.12 -15.31
C ASN A 268 -14.25 -1.47 -15.38
N SER A 269 -14.83 -2.49 -14.79
CA SER A 269 -14.33 -3.87 -14.83
C SER A 269 -15.47 -4.86 -14.70
N ALA A 270 -15.23 -6.10 -15.10
CA ALA A 270 -16.07 -7.22 -14.71
C ALA A 270 -15.75 -7.61 -13.24
N SER A 271 -16.73 -8.19 -12.56
CA SER A 271 -16.61 -8.80 -11.24
C SER A 271 -17.56 -9.99 -11.16
N TYR A 272 -17.39 -10.85 -10.15
CA TYR A 272 -18.35 -11.91 -9.88
C TYR A 272 -19.20 -11.54 -8.67
N PHE A 273 -20.49 -11.91 -8.70
CA PHE A 273 -21.40 -11.64 -7.61
C PHE A 273 -20.84 -12.24 -6.29
N LEU A 274 -20.75 -11.43 -5.24
CA LEU A 274 -20.15 -11.76 -3.94
C LEU A 274 -18.70 -12.27 -4.02
N GLY A 275 -17.99 -11.97 -5.11
CA GLY A 275 -16.58 -12.38 -5.28
C GLY A 275 -16.37 -13.86 -5.63
N ASN A 276 -17.43 -14.65 -5.80
CA ASN A 276 -17.34 -16.07 -6.14
C ASN A 276 -17.41 -16.27 -7.65
N GLN A 277 -16.42 -16.93 -8.24
CA GLN A 277 -16.30 -17.19 -9.68
C GLN A 277 -17.42 -18.12 -10.24
N GLU A 278 -18.10 -18.87 -9.40
CA GLU A 278 -19.24 -19.71 -9.78
C GLU A 278 -20.54 -18.91 -9.94
N ASN A 279 -20.58 -17.68 -9.42
CA ASN A 279 -21.74 -16.80 -9.52
C ASN A 279 -21.73 -15.98 -10.82
N ASP A 280 -22.83 -15.26 -11.07
CA ASP A 280 -22.99 -14.40 -12.24
C ASP A 280 -21.87 -13.37 -12.37
N SER A 281 -21.44 -13.13 -13.62
CA SER A 281 -20.54 -12.04 -13.95
C SER A 281 -21.30 -10.72 -13.95
N LEU A 282 -20.78 -9.73 -13.20
CA LEU A 282 -21.32 -8.39 -13.04
C LEU A 282 -20.43 -7.35 -13.69
N GLN A 283 -20.97 -6.17 -13.94
CA GLN A 283 -20.21 -4.99 -14.32
C GLN A 283 -20.04 -4.08 -13.11
N ARG A 284 -18.82 -3.57 -12.91
CA ARG A 284 -18.48 -2.65 -11.84
C ARG A 284 -17.95 -1.35 -12.45
N VAL A 285 -18.60 -0.24 -12.15
CA VAL A 285 -18.17 1.11 -12.58
C VAL A 285 -17.65 1.87 -11.39
N TYR A 286 -16.42 2.39 -11.50
CA TYR A 286 -15.75 3.16 -10.45
C TYR A 286 -15.86 4.65 -10.72
N GLY A 287 -16.19 5.41 -9.70
CA GLY A 287 -16.31 6.86 -9.75
C GLY A 287 -15.60 7.57 -8.62
N VAL A 288 -15.38 8.86 -8.82
CA VAL A 288 -14.94 9.79 -7.79
C VAL A 288 -15.75 11.08 -7.88
N SER A 289 -16.03 11.70 -6.74
CA SER A 289 -16.82 12.92 -6.68
C SER A 289 -16.33 13.86 -5.59
N PHE A 290 -16.63 15.16 -5.79
CA PHE A 290 -16.22 16.20 -4.87
C PHE A 290 -17.33 17.24 -4.71
N PRO A 291 -17.38 17.96 -3.56
CA PRO A 291 -18.36 19.01 -3.32
C PRO A 291 -18.14 20.26 -4.17
N ASP A 292 -17.02 20.37 -4.84
CA ASP A 292 -16.68 21.48 -5.74
C ASP A 292 -15.74 21.07 -6.88
N LYS A 293 -15.74 21.89 -7.94
CA LYS A 293 -14.90 21.65 -9.14
C LYS A 293 -13.41 21.85 -8.90
N LYS A 294 -13.02 22.64 -7.89
CA LYS A 294 -11.61 22.93 -7.59
C LYS A 294 -10.95 21.67 -7.02
N LYS A 295 -11.58 21.03 -6.04
CA LYS A 295 -11.11 19.74 -5.48
C LYS A 295 -11.03 18.65 -6.55
N MET A 296 -11.98 18.60 -7.50
CA MET A 296 -11.91 17.70 -8.65
C MET A 296 -10.70 17.99 -9.54
N ALA A 297 -10.42 19.26 -9.83
CA ALA A 297 -9.28 19.65 -10.67
C ALA A 297 -7.94 19.31 -9.98
N GLU A 298 -7.84 19.53 -8.67
CA GLU A 298 -6.69 19.14 -7.84
C GLU A 298 -6.49 17.63 -7.87
N HIS A 299 -7.56 16.86 -7.71
CA HIS A 299 -7.53 15.40 -7.78
C HIS A 299 -7.08 14.91 -9.18
N LYS A 300 -7.61 15.47 -10.26
CA LYS A 300 -7.18 15.12 -11.63
C LYS A 300 -5.71 15.42 -11.85
N LYS A 301 -5.21 16.55 -11.37
CA LYS A 301 -3.79 16.87 -11.42
C LYS A 301 -2.95 15.86 -10.65
N LEU A 302 -3.40 15.45 -9.46
CA LEU A 302 -2.74 14.41 -8.67
C LEU A 302 -2.69 13.07 -9.42
N LEU A 303 -3.79 12.65 -10.07
CA LEU A 303 -3.83 11.43 -10.89
C LEU A 303 -2.89 11.51 -12.10
N GLU A 304 -2.81 12.66 -12.77
CA GLU A 304 -1.87 12.87 -13.87
C GLU A 304 -0.41 12.77 -13.40
N GLU A 305 -0.08 13.36 -12.25
CA GLU A 305 1.25 13.24 -11.67
C GLU A 305 1.55 11.79 -11.24
N ALA A 306 0.57 11.10 -10.65
CA ALA A 306 0.70 9.69 -10.30
C ALA A 306 0.95 8.82 -11.55
N ALA A 307 0.23 9.06 -12.65
CA ALA A 307 0.43 8.34 -13.91
C ALA A 307 1.82 8.58 -14.53
N LYS A 308 2.38 9.79 -14.37
CA LYS A 308 3.75 10.10 -14.82
C LYS A 308 4.79 9.34 -13.98
N ARG A 309 4.49 9.09 -12.70
CA ARG A 309 5.38 8.42 -11.75
C ARG A 309 5.17 6.91 -11.66
N ASP A 310 4.25 6.34 -12.43
CA ASP A 310 4.00 4.89 -12.46
C ASP A 310 5.31 4.12 -12.69
N HIS A 311 5.66 3.25 -11.73
CA HIS A 311 6.91 2.47 -11.76
C HIS A 311 7.04 1.58 -13.00
N ARG A 312 5.93 1.13 -13.60
CA ARG A 312 5.93 0.33 -14.85
C ARG A 312 6.37 1.17 -16.04
N LYS A 313 5.91 2.43 -16.09
CA LYS A 313 6.33 3.39 -17.12
C LYS A 313 7.78 3.78 -16.94
N ILE A 314 8.18 4.18 -15.74
CA ILE A 314 9.57 4.57 -15.43
C ILE A 314 10.50 3.36 -15.62
N GLY A 315 10.07 2.17 -15.18
CA GLY A 315 10.81 0.91 -15.33
C GLY A 315 11.16 0.60 -16.79
N ARG A 316 10.19 0.78 -17.69
CA ARG A 316 10.41 0.63 -19.13
C ARG A 316 11.30 1.75 -19.69
N ASP A 317 11.00 3.02 -19.37
CA ASP A 317 11.69 4.20 -19.93
C ASP A 317 13.16 4.29 -19.45
N GLN A 318 13.47 3.74 -18.26
CA GLN A 318 14.83 3.68 -17.69
C GLN A 318 15.49 2.30 -17.80
N GLU A 319 14.84 1.33 -18.44
CA GLU A 319 15.35 -0.05 -18.63
C GLU A 319 15.67 -0.73 -17.29
N LEU A 320 14.71 -0.72 -16.35
CA LEU A 320 14.92 -1.28 -15.01
C LEU A 320 14.49 -2.74 -14.93
N PHE A 321 13.32 -3.09 -15.43
CA PHE A 321 12.74 -4.42 -15.38
C PHE A 321 11.65 -4.61 -16.44
N PHE A 322 11.27 -5.88 -16.66
CA PHE A 322 10.10 -6.25 -17.45
C PHE A 322 9.42 -7.49 -16.87
N PHE A 323 8.21 -7.77 -17.34
CA PHE A 323 7.47 -9.00 -17.03
C PHE A 323 7.23 -9.77 -18.32
N ASP A 324 7.24 -11.10 -18.23
CA ASP A 324 6.96 -11.98 -19.35
C ASP A 324 5.95 -13.07 -18.96
N GLY A 325 5.11 -13.49 -19.92
CA GLY A 325 4.09 -14.51 -19.72
C GLY A 325 4.62 -15.89 -19.36
N VAL A 326 5.91 -16.18 -19.60
CA VAL A 326 6.56 -17.42 -19.20
C VAL A 326 6.79 -17.54 -17.69
N SER A 327 6.78 -16.40 -16.97
CA SER A 327 6.89 -16.35 -15.51
C SER A 327 5.98 -15.24 -14.93
N PRO A 328 4.65 -15.44 -14.95
CA PRO A 328 3.70 -14.41 -14.55
C PRO A 328 3.86 -14.07 -13.07
N GLY A 329 3.94 -12.76 -12.76
CA GLY A 329 4.15 -12.28 -11.40
C GLY A 329 5.60 -12.34 -10.91
N SER A 330 6.59 -12.55 -11.82
CA SER A 330 8.02 -12.51 -11.50
C SER A 330 8.71 -11.47 -12.37
N ALA A 331 9.41 -10.53 -11.76
CA ALA A 331 10.13 -9.50 -12.50
C ALA A 331 11.48 -9.99 -13.03
N PHE A 332 11.77 -9.67 -14.30
CA PHE A 332 13.11 -9.80 -14.88
C PHE A 332 13.83 -8.46 -14.69
N TRP A 333 14.84 -8.44 -13.83
CA TRP A 333 15.63 -7.25 -13.54
C TRP A 333 16.72 -7.03 -14.58
N LEU A 334 16.64 -5.94 -15.32
CA LEU A 334 17.68 -5.51 -16.25
C LEU A 334 18.88 -4.92 -15.50
N PRO A 335 20.04 -4.69 -16.16
CA PRO A 335 21.24 -4.23 -15.46
C PRO A 335 21.04 -2.95 -14.60
N HIS A 336 20.27 -1.97 -15.09
CA HIS A 336 19.99 -0.76 -14.31
C HIS A 336 19.08 -1.05 -13.10
N GLY A 337 18.05 -1.86 -13.28
CA GLY A 337 17.18 -2.26 -12.18
C GLY A 337 17.90 -3.11 -11.14
N ALA A 338 18.74 -4.05 -11.57
CA ALA A 338 19.54 -4.88 -10.68
C ALA A 338 20.51 -4.05 -9.82
N ARG A 339 21.05 -2.94 -10.35
CA ARG A 339 21.87 -1.99 -9.56
C ARG A 339 21.07 -1.38 -8.41
N ILE A 340 19.84 -0.93 -8.68
CA ILE A 340 18.93 -0.36 -7.66
C ILE A 340 18.58 -1.43 -6.63
N PHE A 341 18.11 -2.59 -7.09
CA PHE A 341 17.73 -3.72 -6.25
C PHE A 341 18.84 -4.12 -5.28
N ASN A 342 20.05 -4.33 -5.81
CA ASN A 342 21.19 -4.71 -4.99
C ASN A 342 21.61 -3.60 -4.01
N LYS A 343 21.51 -2.32 -4.40
CA LYS A 343 21.80 -1.21 -3.49
C LYS A 343 20.79 -1.10 -2.34
N ILE A 344 19.53 -1.40 -2.57
CA ILE A 344 18.52 -1.50 -1.50
C ILE A 344 18.89 -2.63 -0.55
N VAL A 345 19.21 -3.81 -1.06
CA VAL A 345 19.58 -4.98 -0.25
C VAL A 345 20.88 -4.73 0.51
N GLU A 346 21.92 -4.17 -0.14
CA GLU A 346 23.18 -3.80 0.52
C GLU A 346 22.95 -2.82 1.67
N PHE A 347 22.11 -1.82 1.44
CA PHE A 347 21.76 -0.84 2.47
C PHE A 347 21.05 -1.48 3.67
N LEU A 348 20.06 -2.36 3.40
CA LEU A 348 19.37 -3.10 4.45
C LEU A 348 20.35 -3.98 5.25
N LYS A 349 21.20 -4.75 4.57
CA LYS A 349 22.21 -5.60 5.23
C LYS A 349 23.16 -4.79 6.11
N GLU A 350 23.59 -3.60 5.67
CA GLU A 350 24.39 -2.69 6.48
C GLU A 350 23.66 -2.25 7.75
N GLN A 351 22.36 -1.94 7.63
CA GLN A 351 21.54 -1.54 8.79
C GLN A 351 21.32 -2.68 9.76
N TYR A 352 21.15 -3.90 9.26
CA TYR A 352 21.01 -5.10 10.07
C TYR A 352 22.31 -5.43 10.81
N TRP A 353 23.44 -5.37 10.11
CA TRP A 353 24.76 -5.55 10.71
C TRP A 353 25.02 -4.61 11.89
N LYS A 354 24.68 -3.32 11.75
CA LYS A 354 24.84 -2.31 12.81
C LYS A 354 23.99 -2.58 14.06
N ARG A 355 23.00 -3.48 13.96
CA ARG A 355 22.04 -3.81 15.01
C ARG A 355 22.15 -5.25 15.48
N ASP A 356 23.31 -5.87 15.25
CA ASP A 356 23.64 -7.23 15.68
C ASP A 356 22.61 -8.29 15.19
N TYR A 357 22.23 -8.22 13.91
CA TYR A 357 21.49 -9.28 13.24
C TYR A 357 22.45 -10.22 12.53
N ASP A 358 22.27 -11.53 12.74
CA ASP A 358 22.96 -12.57 12.00
C ASP A 358 22.22 -12.88 10.70
N GLU A 359 22.90 -12.71 9.54
CA GLU A 359 22.34 -13.12 8.25
C GLU A 359 22.39 -14.63 8.11
N VAL A 360 21.22 -15.21 7.76
CA VAL A 360 21.09 -16.66 7.50
C VAL A 360 20.52 -16.91 6.12
N ILE A 361 20.71 -18.11 5.60
CA ILE A 361 20.19 -18.57 4.30
C ILE A 361 19.45 -19.88 4.52
N THR A 362 18.18 -19.92 4.12
CA THR A 362 17.31 -21.08 4.28
C THR A 362 16.92 -21.67 2.90
N PRO A 363 16.61 -22.98 2.81
CA PRO A 363 16.13 -23.61 1.59
C PRO A 363 14.85 -22.95 1.05
N ASN A 364 14.58 -23.06 -0.25
CA ASN A 364 13.36 -22.53 -0.87
C ASN A 364 12.18 -23.50 -0.83
N MET A 365 12.46 -24.80 -0.72
CA MET A 365 11.45 -25.86 -0.83
C MET A 365 11.52 -26.79 0.38
N TYR A 366 10.36 -27.09 0.95
CA TYR A 366 10.22 -27.94 2.13
C TYR A 366 9.10 -28.95 1.96
N ASN A 367 9.22 -30.11 2.62
CA ASN A 367 8.15 -31.06 2.78
C ASN A 367 6.94 -30.43 3.49
N ALA A 368 5.72 -30.84 3.11
CA ALA A 368 4.47 -30.35 3.65
C ALA A 368 4.34 -30.47 5.19
N ASP A 369 5.09 -31.37 5.80
CA ASP A 369 5.05 -31.57 7.25
C ASP A 369 5.57 -30.36 8.03
N LEU A 370 6.53 -29.59 7.49
CA LEU A 370 6.93 -28.31 8.07
C LEU A 370 5.77 -27.31 8.12
N TRP A 371 5.00 -27.26 7.03
CA TRP A 371 3.86 -26.35 6.90
C TRP A 371 2.68 -26.78 7.76
N LYS A 372 2.48 -28.09 7.97
CA LYS A 372 1.49 -28.63 8.92
C LYS A 372 1.87 -28.28 10.36
N GLN A 373 3.15 -28.46 10.73
CA GLN A 373 3.65 -28.16 12.08
C GLN A 373 3.50 -26.67 12.42
N SER A 374 3.80 -25.79 11.49
CA SER A 374 3.71 -24.33 11.67
C SER A 374 2.28 -23.78 11.58
N GLY A 375 1.30 -24.57 11.15
CA GLY A 375 -0.08 -24.13 10.92
C GLY A 375 -0.34 -23.52 9.53
N HIS A 376 0.69 -23.22 8.75
CA HIS A 376 0.51 -22.63 7.41
C HIS A 376 -0.31 -23.51 6.47
N TRP A 377 -0.24 -24.83 6.62
CA TRP A 377 -1.02 -25.75 5.79
C TRP A 377 -2.52 -25.59 5.95
N ALA A 378 -3.00 -25.27 7.16
CA ALA A 378 -4.41 -25.08 7.44
C ALA A 378 -4.93 -23.70 6.99
N HIS A 379 -4.11 -22.65 7.15
CA HIS A 379 -4.55 -21.25 6.97
C HIS A 379 -3.99 -20.57 5.71
N TYR A 380 -3.02 -21.19 5.01
CA TYR A 380 -2.30 -20.54 3.91
C TYR A 380 -2.04 -21.43 2.70
N LYS A 381 -2.59 -22.65 2.67
CA LYS A 381 -2.31 -23.66 1.62
C LYS A 381 -2.64 -23.17 0.21
N ASP A 382 -3.75 -22.45 0.05
CA ASP A 382 -4.25 -21.99 -1.25
C ASP A 382 -3.33 -20.91 -1.87
N ASP A 383 -2.59 -20.20 -1.02
CA ASP A 383 -1.58 -19.21 -1.42
C ASP A 383 -0.18 -19.79 -1.60
N MET A 384 -0.01 -21.13 -1.54
CA MET A 384 1.28 -21.79 -1.69
C MET A 384 1.42 -22.48 -3.06
N PHE A 385 2.64 -22.47 -3.62
CA PHE A 385 3.01 -23.35 -4.73
C PHE A 385 3.36 -24.72 -4.19
N ILE A 386 2.51 -25.71 -4.46
CA ILE A 386 2.67 -27.09 -3.99
C ILE A 386 2.96 -28.00 -5.18
N GLN A 387 3.89 -28.92 -4.99
CA GLN A 387 4.24 -29.94 -5.98
C GLN A 387 4.46 -31.29 -5.32
N LYS A 388 4.27 -32.37 -6.08
CA LYS A 388 4.55 -33.73 -5.64
C LYS A 388 5.96 -34.13 -6.10
N VAL A 389 6.77 -34.60 -5.17
CA VAL A 389 8.11 -35.13 -5.42
C VAL A 389 8.20 -36.48 -4.67
N ASP A 390 8.54 -37.56 -5.38
CA ASP A 390 8.72 -38.90 -4.82
C ASP A 390 7.58 -39.39 -3.92
N LYS A 391 6.33 -39.09 -4.30
CA LYS A 391 5.06 -39.41 -3.59
C LYS A 391 4.75 -38.52 -2.38
N GLU A 392 5.58 -37.59 -2.02
CA GLU A 392 5.36 -36.60 -0.96
C GLU A 392 4.97 -35.23 -1.53
N GLU A 393 4.30 -34.44 -0.71
CA GLU A 393 3.98 -33.05 -1.06
C GLU A 393 5.05 -32.10 -0.54
N PHE A 394 5.52 -31.23 -1.40
CA PHE A 394 6.47 -30.17 -1.09
C PHE A 394 5.86 -28.80 -1.42
N GLY A 395 6.22 -27.77 -0.65
CA GLY A 395 5.82 -26.41 -0.91
C GLY A 395 7.03 -25.48 -1.04
N LEU A 396 6.96 -24.55 -2.01
CA LEU A 396 7.87 -23.41 -2.03
C LEU A 396 7.53 -22.48 -0.85
N LYS A 397 8.54 -22.01 -0.13
CA LYS A 397 8.35 -21.18 1.06
C LYS A 397 7.62 -19.87 0.76
N PRO A 398 6.46 -19.60 1.41
CA PRO A 398 5.79 -18.31 1.36
C PRO A 398 6.29 -17.35 2.45
N MET A 399 6.97 -17.89 3.47
CA MET A 399 7.54 -17.19 4.64
C MET A 399 8.78 -17.92 5.13
N ASN A 400 9.67 -17.23 5.88
CA ASN A 400 10.92 -17.81 6.42
C ASN A 400 10.78 -18.31 7.87
N CYS A 401 9.73 -17.87 8.60
CA CYS A 401 9.60 -18.14 10.04
C CYS A 401 9.73 -19.62 10.44
N PRO A 402 9.14 -20.62 9.75
CA PRO A 402 9.31 -22.02 10.15
C PRO A 402 10.76 -22.51 10.04
N ALA A 403 11.50 -22.02 9.04
CA ALA A 403 12.91 -22.37 8.87
C ALA A 403 13.78 -21.78 10.00
N HIS A 404 13.50 -20.53 10.42
CA HIS A 404 14.20 -19.92 11.55
C HIS A 404 13.89 -20.63 12.87
N CYS A 405 12.66 -21.14 13.05
CA CYS A 405 12.34 -22.02 14.19
C CYS A 405 13.20 -23.30 14.19
N LEU A 406 13.40 -23.94 13.03
CA LEU A 406 14.29 -25.10 12.91
C LEU A 406 15.75 -24.74 13.23
N MET A 407 16.22 -23.55 12.82
CA MET A 407 17.57 -23.06 13.13
C MET A 407 17.74 -22.78 14.63
N PHE A 408 16.70 -22.27 15.29
CA PHE A 408 16.72 -22.09 16.73
C PHE A 408 16.81 -23.42 17.45
N ASP A 409 16.01 -24.42 17.04
CA ASP A 409 15.91 -25.75 17.64
C ASP A 409 17.10 -26.67 17.30
N ASN A 410 18.00 -26.26 16.42
CA ASN A 410 19.12 -27.09 15.96
C ASN A 410 20.12 -27.47 17.10
N ARG A 411 20.14 -26.71 18.19
CA ARG A 411 20.94 -26.97 19.39
C ARG A 411 20.30 -26.38 20.63
N GLU A 412 20.70 -26.85 21.80
CA GLU A 412 20.31 -26.27 23.07
C GLU A 412 20.74 -24.80 23.17
N ARG A 413 19.87 -23.95 23.68
CA ARG A 413 20.07 -22.51 23.84
C ARG A 413 20.04 -22.10 25.31
N SER A 414 20.85 -21.11 25.67
CA SER A 414 20.86 -20.51 27.00
C SER A 414 20.18 -19.11 26.95
N HIS A 415 19.61 -18.69 28.08
CA HIS A 415 19.09 -17.32 28.26
C HIS A 415 20.11 -16.22 27.93
N ARG A 416 21.41 -16.53 27.99
CA ARG A 416 22.50 -15.57 27.66
C ARG A 416 22.66 -15.32 26.17
N GLU A 417 22.11 -16.19 25.33
CA GLU A 417 22.15 -16.08 23.88
C GLU A 417 20.96 -15.28 23.32
N LEU A 418 20.02 -14.87 24.18
CA LEU A 418 18.85 -14.10 23.81
C LEU A 418 19.03 -12.62 24.15
N PRO A 419 18.66 -11.70 23.28
CA PRO A 419 17.92 -11.93 22.03
C PRO A 419 18.79 -12.49 20.91
N LEU A 420 18.28 -13.51 20.19
CA LEU A 420 18.88 -14.03 18.95
C LEU A 420 18.12 -13.42 17.76
N ARG A 421 18.82 -12.68 16.91
CA ARG A 421 18.23 -11.94 15.78
C ARG A 421 18.70 -12.54 14.46
N LEU A 422 17.83 -13.31 13.78
CA LEU A 422 18.13 -13.96 12.50
C LEU A 422 17.48 -13.17 11.36
N ALA A 423 18.26 -12.84 10.32
CA ALA A 423 17.80 -12.14 9.14
C ALA A 423 18.00 -12.98 7.88
N ASP A 424 16.96 -13.18 7.09
CA ASP A 424 17.00 -13.92 5.82
C ASP A 424 16.48 -13.04 4.67
N PHE A 425 17.38 -12.69 3.75
CA PHE A 425 17.04 -12.01 2.51
C PHE A 425 16.66 -13.03 1.41
N GLY A 426 16.08 -14.15 1.80
CA GLY A 426 15.69 -15.23 0.93
C GLY A 426 14.52 -14.91 0.01
N VAL A 427 14.44 -15.69 -1.06
CA VAL A 427 13.33 -15.57 -2.03
C VAL A 427 12.11 -16.30 -1.50
N LEU A 428 10.96 -15.62 -1.55
CA LEU A 428 9.66 -16.14 -1.16
C LEU A 428 8.75 -16.28 -2.37
N HIS A 429 7.77 -17.18 -2.28
CA HIS A 429 6.83 -17.48 -3.35
C HIS A 429 5.41 -17.52 -2.82
N ARG A 430 4.50 -16.73 -3.43
CA ARG A 430 3.06 -16.75 -3.10
C ARG A 430 2.25 -16.96 -4.36
N ASN A 431 1.28 -17.87 -4.30
CA ASN A 431 0.40 -18.19 -5.42
C ASN A 431 -0.72 -17.16 -5.57
N GLU A 432 -0.34 -15.90 -5.75
CA GLU A 432 -1.30 -14.81 -5.96
C GLU A 432 -2.15 -15.06 -7.21
N ALA A 433 -3.45 -14.75 -7.12
CA ALA A 433 -4.37 -14.86 -8.25
C ALA A 433 -3.89 -13.99 -9.43
N SER A 434 -4.01 -14.49 -10.66
CA SER A 434 -3.52 -13.81 -11.87
C SER A 434 -4.08 -12.39 -12.02
N GLY A 435 -5.37 -12.19 -11.71
CA GLY A 435 -6.03 -10.88 -11.77
C GLY A 435 -5.60 -9.89 -10.68
N ALA A 436 -4.92 -10.35 -9.64
CA ALA A 436 -4.43 -9.51 -8.55
C ALA A 436 -3.02 -8.95 -8.79
N LEU A 437 -2.29 -9.49 -9.79
CA LEU A 437 -0.92 -9.08 -10.09
C LEU A 437 -0.87 -7.62 -10.56
N SER A 438 0.08 -6.84 -10.03
CA SER A 438 0.19 -5.40 -10.32
C SER A 438 1.64 -4.93 -10.33
N GLY A 439 2.30 -4.99 -11.48
CA GLY A 439 3.70 -4.59 -11.62
C GLY A 439 4.57 -5.20 -10.52
N LEU A 440 5.44 -4.40 -9.89
CA LEU A 440 6.27 -4.84 -8.77
C LEU A 440 5.53 -4.79 -7.41
N THR A 441 4.34 -4.18 -7.32
CA THR A 441 3.63 -3.99 -6.04
C THR A 441 2.91 -5.25 -5.58
N ARG A 442 2.54 -6.16 -6.50
CA ARG A 442 1.97 -7.46 -6.17
C ARG A 442 2.49 -8.53 -7.14
N VAL A 443 3.37 -9.38 -6.65
CA VAL A 443 4.15 -10.36 -7.40
C VAL A 443 4.03 -11.75 -6.77
N ARG A 444 4.38 -12.78 -7.52
CA ARG A 444 4.40 -14.18 -7.05
C ARG A 444 5.75 -14.61 -6.51
N ARG A 445 6.83 -14.01 -7.02
CA ARG A 445 8.20 -14.23 -6.55
C ARG A 445 8.77 -12.90 -6.06
N PHE A 446 9.25 -12.85 -4.82
CA PHE A 446 9.83 -11.64 -4.23
C PHE A 446 10.91 -11.99 -3.21
N GLN A 447 11.73 -11.01 -2.90
CA GLN A 447 12.71 -11.06 -1.83
C GLN A 447 12.26 -10.14 -0.70
N GLN A 448 12.39 -10.56 0.54
CA GLN A 448 11.98 -9.78 1.70
C GLN A 448 13.17 -9.56 2.64
N ASP A 449 13.21 -8.42 3.34
CA ASP A 449 14.13 -8.17 4.43
C ASP A 449 13.58 -8.75 5.73
N ASP A 450 13.37 -10.05 5.73
CA ASP A 450 12.67 -10.78 6.76
C ASP A 450 13.59 -11.12 7.93
N ALA A 451 13.18 -10.79 9.14
CA ALA A 451 13.95 -11.10 10.33
C ALA A 451 13.06 -11.58 11.47
N HIS A 452 13.62 -12.48 12.27
CA HIS A 452 12.97 -13.09 13.43
C HIS A 452 13.86 -12.92 14.65
N ILE A 453 13.33 -12.25 15.68
CA ILE A 453 14.00 -12.00 16.93
C ILE A 453 13.44 -12.99 17.94
N PHE A 454 14.24 -13.95 18.38
CA PHE A 454 13.90 -14.84 19.48
C PHE A 454 14.36 -14.20 20.78
N CYS A 455 13.43 -13.82 21.64
CA CYS A 455 13.73 -13.10 22.85
C CYS A 455 12.98 -13.67 24.07
N ARG A 456 13.38 -13.23 25.26
CA ARG A 456 12.62 -13.47 26.49
C ARG A 456 11.48 -12.44 26.59
N GLN A 457 10.46 -12.74 27.40
CA GLN A 457 9.32 -11.84 27.60
C GLN A 457 9.74 -10.46 28.15
N ASP A 458 10.74 -10.42 29.03
CA ASP A 458 11.28 -9.17 29.59
C ASP A 458 12.09 -8.33 28.58
N GLN A 459 12.45 -8.89 27.43
CA GLN A 459 13.18 -8.21 26.37
C GLN A 459 12.26 -7.61 25.28
N ILE A 460 10.98 -7.96 25.25
CA ILE A 460 10.04 -7.53 24.19
C ILE A 460 10.05 -6.01 24.02
N LYS A 461 9.94 -5.28 25.14
CA LYS A 461 9.87 -3.80 25.09
C LYS A 461 11.12 -3.20 24.44
N GLN A 462 12.31 -3.64 24.86
CA GLN A 462 13.57 -3.14 24.30
C GLN A 462 13.69 -3.45 22.81
N GLU A 463 13.37 -4.68 22.40
CA GLU A 463 13.43 -5.08 20.99
C GLU A 463 12.43 -4.30 20.12
N MET A 464 11.26 -3.97 20.67
CA MET A 464 10.29 -3.13 19.97
C MET A 464 10.77 -1.67 19.85
N ASP A 465 11.37 -1.10 20.91
CA ASP A 465 11.96 0.24 20.86
C ASP A 465 13.07 0.30 19.81
N ASP A 466 13.97 -0.69 19.76
CA ASP A 466 15.02 -0.81 18.75
C ASP A 466 14.47 -0.93 17.32
N CYS A 467 13.36 -1.66 17.14
CA CYS A 467 12.65 -1.72 15.86
C CYS A 467 12.10 -0.36 15.43
N PHE A 468 11.54 0.42 16.35
CA PHE A 468 11.00 1.75 16.05
C PHE A 468 12.11 2.77 15.75
N ASP A 469 13.23 2.73 16.45
CA ASP A 469 14.39 3.57 16.17
C ASP A 469 14.96 3.25 14.79
N PHE A 470 15.03 1.98 14.43
CA PHE A 470 15.41 1.57 13.07
C PHE A 470 14.45 2.10 12.03
N LEU A 471 13.15 1.99 12.24
CA LEU A 471 12.10 2.49 11.36
C LEU A 471 12.28 3.99 11.07
N LYS A 472 12.48 4.78 12.14
CA LYS A 472 12.67 6.23 12.05
C LYS A 472 13.91 6.61 11.23
N GLU A 473 15.04 5.93 11.48
CA GLU A 473 16.30 6.17 10.74
C GLU A 473 16.15 5.77 9.27
N PHE A 474 15.59 4.59 9.01
CA PHE A 474 15.43 4.04 7.67
C PHE A 474 14.56 4.92 6.76
N TYR A 475 13.34 5.23 7.18
CA TYR A 475 12.44 6.06 6.38
C TYR A 475 12.83 7.54 6.37
N GLY A 476 13.43 8.04 7.45
CA GLY A 476 13.98 9.39 7.51
C GLY A 476 15.05 9.65 6.45
N LEU A 477 15.97 8.70 6.23
CA LEU A 477 16.98 8.78 5.17
C LEU A 477 16.37 8.82 3.75
N LEU A 478 15.25 8.16 3.56
CA LEU A 478 14.56 8.12 2.27
C LEU A 478 13.62 9.31 2.04
N GLY A 479 13.47 10.20 3.04
CA GLY A 479 12.55 11.34 2.97
C GLY A 479 11.08 10.95 3.02
N MET A 480 10.75 9.82 3.65
CA MET A 480 9.40 9.28 3.76
C MET A 480 8.88 9.41 5.18
N SER A 481 7.61 9.80 5.33
CA SER A 481 6.88 9.71 6.60
C SER A 481 6.12 8.39 6.69
N PHE A 482 5.67 8.03 7.90
CA PHE A 482 4.93 6.80 8.13
C PHE A 482 3.79 6.99 9.14
N LYS A 483 2.82 6.09 9.08
CA LYS A 483 1.69 5.95 10.02
C LYS A 483 1.72 4.56 10.63
N LEU A 484 1.29 4.45 11.88
CA LEU A 484 1.30 3.21 12.64
C LEU A 484 -0.13 2.74 12.91
N LYS A 485 -0.35 1.42 12.76
CA LYS A 485 -1.63 0.78 13.10
C LYS A 485 -1.39 -0.46 13.95
N LEU A 486 -2.18 -0.66 14.99
CA LEU A 486 -2.22 -1.90 15.75
C LEU A 486 -3.32 -2.79 15.21
N SER A 487 -2.95 -3.89 14.56
CA SER A 487 -3.87 -4.91 14.05
C SER A 487 -4.03 -6.02 15.06
N THR A 488 -5.27 -6.18 15.57
CA THR A 488 -5.61 -7.11 16.66
C THR A 488 -6.09 -8.45 16.13
N ARG A 489 -6.43 -9.36 17.02
CA ARG A 489 -6.84 -10.74 16.77
C ARG A 489 -7.92 -10.85 15.68
N PRO A 490 -7.70 -11.67 14.62
CA PRO A 490 -8.71 -11.99 13.61
C PRO A 490 -9.75 -12.99 14.12
N GLU A 491 -10.79 -13.29 13.34
CA GLU A 491 -11.77 -14.34 13.68
C GLU A 491 -11.15 -15.73 13.61
N ASP A 492 -10.29 -16.00 12.63
CA ASP A 492 -9.55 -17.26 12.46
C ASP A 492 -8.14 -17.11 13.01
N TYR A 493 -7.93 -17.47 14.29
CA TYR A 493 -6.67 -17.34 15.00
C TYR A 493 -6.26 -18.65 15.69
N MET A 494 -4.97 -18.77 16.00
CA MET A 494 -4.38 -19.87 16.77
C MET A 494 -3.98 -19.42 18.19
N GLY A 495 -3.97 -20.36 19.12
CA GLY A 495 -3.50 -20.13 20.49
C GLY A 495 -4.61 -19.69 21.46
N GLU A 496 -4.20 -19.40 22.69
CA GLU A 496 -5.10 -19.05 23.80
C GLU A 496 -5.42 -17.55 23.82
N ILE A 497 -6.68 -17.19 24.11
CA ILE A 497 -7.13 -15.79 24.19
C ILE A 497 -6.26 -14.97 25.14
N ALA A 498 -5.95 -15.51 26.31
CA ALA A 498 -5.13 -14.82 27.32
C ALA A 498 -3.70 -14.50 26.80
N THR A 499 -3.17 -15.30 25.88
CA THR A 499 -1.87 -15.05 25.22
C THR A 499 -1.99 -13.88 24.24
N TRP A 500 -3.09 -13.82 23.50
CA TRP A 500 -3.39 -12.71 22.58
C TRP A 500 -3.56 -11.40 23.35
N ASP A 501 -4.34 -11.39 24.42
CA ASP A 501 -4.56 -10.20 25.24
C ASP A 501 -3.25 -9.62 25.79
N LYS A 502 -2.32 -10.49 26.22
CA LYS A 502 -0.97 -10.08 26.65
C LYS A 502 -0.14 -9.49 25.51
N ALA A 503 -0.18 -10.14 24.35
CA ALA A 503 0.57 -9.67 23.17
C ALA A 503 0.04 -8.32 22.68
N GLU A 504 -1.28 -8.15 22.58
CA GLU A 504 -1.90 -6.88 22.19
C GLU A 504 -1.58 -5.76 23.18
N ALA A 505 -1.62 -6.05 24.48
CA ALA A 505 -1.26 -5.08 25.53
C ALA A 505 0.21 -4.65 25.43
N ALA A 506 1.14 -5.58 25.19
CA ALA A 506 2.56 -5.28 25.03
C ALA A 506 2.84 -4.42 23.80
N LEU A 507 2.21 -4.73 22.65
CA LEU A 507 2.35 -3.92 21.44
C LEU A 507 1.73 -2.53 21.59
N LYS A 508 0.60 -2.44 22.29
CA LYS A 508 -0.05 -1.17 22.59
C LYS A 508 0.85 -0.27 23.46
N GLU A 509 1.42 -0.82 24.54
CA GLU A 509 2.34 -0.08 25.42
C GLU A 509 3.55 0.45 24.64
N ALA A 510 4.17 -0.40 23.81
CA ALA A 510 5.30 0.01 22.96
C ALA A 510 4.94 1.12 21.97
N LEU A 511 3.73 1.06 21.35
CA LEU A 511 3.23 2.10 20.46
C LEU A 511 2.94 3.41 21.20
N ASP A 512 2.30 3.36 22.37
CA ASP A 512 1.99 4.53 23.18
C ASP A 512 3.28 5.26 23.57
N ASP A 513 4.29 4.54 24.06
CA ASP A 513 5.60 5.09 24.43
C ASP A 513 6.32 5.72 23.23
N PHE A 514 6.35 5.03 22.09
CA PHE A 514 7.03 5.52 20.89
C PHE A 514 6.35 6.77 20.31
N THR A 515 5.02 6.73 20.14
CA THR A 515 4.27 7.84 19.56
C THR A 515 4.31 9.08 20.46
N GLN A 516 4.31 8.90 21.78
CA GLN A 516 4.52 10.00 22.72
C GLN A 516 5.92 10.66 22.53
N LYS A 517 6.98 9.87 22.36
CA LYS A 517 8.35 10.36 22.14
C LYS A 517 8.50 11.19 20.86
N ILE A 518 7.76 10.84 19.80
CA ILE A 518 7.89 11.53 18.49
C ILE A 518 6.76 12.53 18.20
N GLY A 519 5.79 12.70 19.11
CA GLY A 519 4.65 13.59 18.94
C GLY A 519 3.69 13.14 17.83
N ALA A 520 3.54 11.83 17.62
CA ALA A 520 2.65 11.21 16.63
C ALA A 520 1.47 10.49 17.29
N SER A 521 0.61 9.89 16.48
CA SER A 521 -0.48 9.02 16.91
C SER A 521 -0.47 7.71 16.12
N TRP A 522 -1.13 6.70 16.66
CA TRP A 522 -1.39 5.44 15.99
C TRP A 522 -2.90 5.17 15.91
N GLU A 523 -3.30 4.25 15.04
CA GLU A 523 -4.69 3.86 14.82
C GLU A 523 -4.90 2.38 15.19
N LEU A 524 -6.05 2.05 15.77
CA LEU A 524 -6.47 0.66 15.97
C LEU A 524 -7.05 0.09 14.67
N ASN A 525 -6.65 -1.13 14.31
CA ASN A 525 -7.14 -1.87 13.15
C ASN A 525 -7.67 -3.25 13.62
N PRO A 526 -8.93 -3.34 14.08
CA PRO A 526 -9.45 -4.57 14.67
C PRO A 526 -9.55 -5.71 13.66
N GLY A 527 -9.16 -6.92 14.08
CA GLY A 527 -9.38 -8.15 13.30
C GLY A 527 -8.40 -8.38 12.13
N ASP A 528 -7.37 -7.56 11.96
CA ASP A 528 -6.41 -7.67 10.84
C ASP A 528 -5.03 -8.23 11.28
N GLY A 529 -4.94 -8.86 12.45
CA GLY A 529 -3.75 -9.55 12.93
C GLY A 529 -3.40 -10.76 12.08
N ALA A 530 -2.19 -11.30 12.24
CA ALA A 530 -1.84 -12.59 11.66
C ALA A 530 -2.54 -13.71 12.43
N PHE A 531 -2.73 -14.89 11.83
CA PHE A 531 -3.39 -16.01 12.51
C PHE A 531 -2.63 -16.49 13.78
N TYR A 532 -1.35 -16.15 13.91
CA TYR A 532 -0.47 -16.54 15.02
C TYR A 532 -0.14 -15.40 16.00
N GLY A 533 -0.52 -14.16 15.72
CA GLY A 533 -0.24 -13.05 16.63
C GLY A 533 -0.67 -11.66 16.12
N PRO A 534 -0.83 -10.69 17.04
CA PRO A 534 -1.10 -9.30 16.70
C PRO A 534 0.11 -8.65 16.05
N LYS A 535 -0.14 -7.60 15.26
CA LYS A 535 0.92 -6.93 14.50
C LYS A 535 0.78 -5.41 14.55
N ILE A 536 1.92 -4.74 14.43
CA ILE A 536 2.01 -3.33 14.11
C ILE A 536 2.24 -3.21 12.61
N ASP A 537 1.29 -2.63 11.89
CA ASP A 537 1.41 -2.33 10.48
C ASP A 537 1.92 -0.90 10.29
N ILE A 538 2.98 -0.75 9.52
CA ILE A 538 3.59 0.52 9.21
C ILE A 538 3.25 0.89 7.78
N LYS A 539 2.45 1.94 7.62
CA LYS A 539 2.10 2.53 6.33
C LYS A 539 3.01 3.70 6.02
N VAL A 540 3.77 3.57 4.95
CA VAL A 540 4.68 4.61 4.47
C VAL A 540 3.93 5.55 3.54
N VAL A 541 4.17 6.85 3.67
CA VAL A 541 3.56 7.88 2.84
C VAL A 541 4.58 8.36 1.82
N ASP A 542 4.24 8.24 0.54
CA ASP A 542 5.09 8.68 -0.55
C ASP A 542 4.96 10.19 -0.84
N SER A 543 5.75 10.70 -1.79
CA SER A 543 5.75 12.12 -2.18
C SER A 543 4.43 12.63 -2.80
N LEU A 544 3.50 11.73 -3.11
CA LEU A 544 2.14 12.06 -3.58
C LEU A 544 1.09 11.93 -2.46
N GLY A 545 1.50 11.64 -1.23
CA GLY A 545 0.60 11.42 -0.10
C GLY A 545 -0.13 10.07 -0.11
N ARG A 546 0.31 9.09 -0.94
CA ARG A 546 -0.28 7.75 -0.98
C ARG A 546 0.33 6.89 0.11
N GLU A 547 -0.52 6.08 0.76
CA GLU A 547 -0.13 5.17 1.82
C GLU A 547 0.21 3.78 1.26
N TRP A 548 1.34 3.22 1.68
CA TRP A 548 1.82 1.91 1.29
C TRP A 548 2.17 1.09 2.53
N GLN A 549 1.56 -0.05 2.72
CA GLN A 549 2.00 -0.98 3.75
C GLN A 549 3.33 -1.61 3.34
N CYS A 550 4.39 -1.30 4.09
CA CYS A 550 5.75 -1.78 3.83
C CYS A 550 6.29 -2.56 5.01
N ALA A 551 6.50 -1.89 6.15
CA ALA A 551 7.06 -2.51 7.33
C ALA A 551 5.99 -3.15 8.21
N THR A 552 6.42 -4.12 9.00
CA THR A 552 5.58 -4.80 9.99
C THR A 552 6.45 -5.29 11.15
N ALA A 553 5.87 -5.29 12.35
CA ALA A 553 6.41 -5.97 13.53
C ALA A 553 5.28 -6.78 14.17
N GLN A 554 5.48 -8.10 14.32
CA GLN A 554 4.45 -9.03 14.76
C GLN A 554 4.97 -9.82 15.93
N LEU A 555 4.16 -9.94 16.98
CA LEU A 555 4.52 -10.66 18.20
C LEU A 555 3.89 -12.06 18.18
N ASP A 556 4.70 -13.10 18.32
CA ASP A 556 4.29 -14.48 18.17
C ASP A 556 4.69 -15.33 19.37
N PHE A 557 3.69 -15.88 20.03
CA PHE A 557 3.83 -16.85 21.12
C PHE A 557 3.43 -18.27 20.68
N VAL A 558 2.84 -18.41 19.48
CA VAL A 558 2.25 -19.66 18.99
C VAL A 558 3.29 -20.54 18.30
N GLN A 559 4.13 -19.97 17.43
CA GLN A 559 5.16 -20.75 16.76
C GLN A 559 6.19 -21.38 17.71
N PRO A 560 6.66 -20.70 18.79
CA PRO A 560 7.51 -21.33 19.77
C PRO A 560 6.90 -22.58 20.41
N GLU A 561 5.59 -22.60 20.62
CA GLU A 561 4.89 -23.80 21.12
C GLU A 561 4.78 -24.89 20.05
N ASN A 562 4.40 -24.53 18.82
CA ASN A 562 4.23 -25.49 17.71
C ASN A 562 5.54 -26.21 17.37
N PHE A 563 6.67 -25.50 17.46
CA PHE A 563 8.00 -26.05 17.23
C PHE A 563 8.66 -26.58 18.52
N SER A 564 7.97 -26.49 19.68
CA SER A 564 8.50 -26.90 20.97
C SER A 564 9.84 -26.23 21.33
N LEU A 565 10.04 -24.99 20.89
CA LEU A 565 11.27 -24.23 21.12
C LEU A 565 11.46 -23.98 22.61
N GLU A 566 12.69 -24.14 23.09
CA GLU A 566 13.02 -23.86 24.48
C GLU A 566 14.44 -23.34 24.67
N TYR A 567 14.65 -22.57 25.70
CA TYR A 567 15.96 -22.13 26.13
C TYR A 567 16.11 -22.34 27.63
N MET A 568 17.33 -22.67 28.10
CA MET A 568 17.63 -22.84 29.49
C MET A 568 17.63 -21.52 30.24
N THR A 569 16.83 -21.37 31.27
CA THR A 569 16.76 -20.19 32.12
C THR A 569 18.00 -20.02 32.99
N ALA A 570 18.18 -18.85 33.62
CA ALA A 570 19.29 -18.60 34.54
C ALA A 570 19.24 -19.57 35.74
N GLU A 571 18.05 -19.91 36.23
CA GLU A 571 17.83 -20.86 37.31
C GLU A 571 18.16 -22.30 36.88
N GLY A 572 17.75 -22.68 35.66
CA GLY A 572 18.05 -23.97 35.04
C GLY A 572 19.55 -24.17 34.84
N VAL A 573 20.27 -23.16 34.32
CA VAL A 573 21.75 -23.23 34.23
C VAL A 573 22.41 -23.44 35.57
N ASN A 574 21.96 -22.72 36.59
CA ASN A 574 22.52 -22.84 37.94
C ASN A 574 22.21 -24.22 38.58
N ALA A 575 21.02 -24.77 38.37
CA ALA A 575 20.62 -26.08 38.82
C ALA A 575 21.45 -27.21 38.15
N THR A 576 21.66 -27.09 36.82
CA THR A 576 22.47 -28.04 36.05
C THR A 576 23.95 -27.99 36.45
N ALA A 577 24.49 -26.79 36.73
CA ALA A 577 25.85 -26.63 37.20
C ALA A 577 26.05 -27.29 38.57
N LYS A 578 25.13 -27.09 39.53
CA LYS A 578 25.15 -27.73 40.85
C LYS A 578 25.07 -29.26 40.75
N ALA A 579 24.18 -29.78 39.91
CA ALA A 579 24.03 -31.21 39.67
C ALA A 579 25.29 -31.85 39.02
N LYS A 580 26.02 -31.12 38.19
CA LYS A 580 27.31 -31.55 37.64
C LYS A 580 28.41 -31.55 38.71
N GLU A 581 28.50 -30.51 39.54
CA GLU A 581 29.44 -30.45 40.64
C GLU A 581 29.20 -31.54 41.67
N GLU A 582 27.95 -31.91 41.94
CA GLU A 582 27.58 -33.02 42.81
C GLU A 582 27.97 -34.37 42.21
N LYS A 583 27.75 -34.59 40.90
CA LYS A 583 28.18 -35.80 40.17
C LYS A 583 29.68 -35.92 40.02
N GLU A 584 30.41 -34.80 39.83
CA GLU A 584 31.89 -34.81 39.79
C GLU A 584 32.52 -35.14 41.15
N LYS A 585 31.80 -34.85 42.24
CA LYS A 585 32.22 -35.25 43.59
C LYS A 585 31.97 -36.75 43.92
N GLU A 586 31.08 -37.39 43.17
CA GLU A 586 30.69 -38.81 43.39
C GLU A 586 31.30 -39.79 42.37
N ALA A 587 31.96 -39.37 41.27
CA ALA A 587 32.42 -40.24 40.20
C ALA A 587 33.93 -40.57 40.30
N PRO A 588 34.34 -41.84 40.17
CA PRO A 588 35.74 -42.21 39.97
C PRO A 588 36.16 -41.83 38.54
N LYS A 589 37.39 -41.28 38.42
CA LYS A 589 37.97 -40.84 37.14
C LYS A 589 38.02 -41.99 36.12
N ALA A 590 37.13 -41.99 35.13
CA ALA A 590 37.24 -42.76 33.91
C ALA A 590 37.63 -41.83 32.74
N ALA A 591 38.57 -42.26 31.91
CA ALA A 591 39.12 -41.52 30.80
C ALA A 591 38.07 -41.24 29.69
N PRO A 592 38.13 -40.10 28.99
CA PRO A 592 37.15 -39.77 27.96
C PRO A 592 37.35 -40.65 26.72
N THR A 593 36.30 -41.35 26.33
CA THR A 593 36.18 -41.98 25.03
C THR A 593 35.81 -40.89 23.97
N PRO A 594 36.43 -40.84 22.82
CA PRO A 594 36.08 -39.87 21.80
C PRO A 594 34.67 -40.15 21.28
N ALA A 595 33.80 -39.16 21.33
CA ALA A 595 32.49 -39.21 20.69
C ALA A 595 32.67 -39.34 19.18
N ALA A 596 32.18 -40.44 18.61
CA ALA A 596 32.07 -40.62 17.18
C ALA A 596 31.11 -39.58 16.61
N ALA A 597 31.56 -38.88 15.59
CA ALA A 597 30.67 -38.05 14.75
C ALA A 597 29.66 -39.00 14.10
N GLU A 598 28.42 -38.96 14.55
CA GLU A 598 27.32 -39.62 13.83
C GLU A 598 27.11 -38.90 12.51
N GLU A 599 27.36 -39.59 11.41
CA GLU A 599 26.97 -39.21 10.04
C GLU A 599 25.45 -38.95 10.01
N ASN A 600 25.06 -37.80 9.47
CA ASN A 600 23.69 -37.47 9.19
C ASN A 600 23.10 -38.42 8.13
N ALA A 601 22.58 -39.54 8.55
CA ALA A 601 21.70 -40.36 7.74
C ALA A 601 20.31 -39.72 7.76
N ASP A 602 19.69 -39.62 6.59
CA ASP A 602 18.33 -39.13 6.35
C ASP A 602 17.35 -39.78 7.35
N LYS A 603 17.05 -39.11 8.45
CA LYS A 603 16.05 -39.56 9.40
C LYS A 603 14.68 -39.22 8.82
N GLU A 604 13.88 -40.25 8.59
CA GLU A 604 12.44 -40.14 8.33
C GLU A 604 11.81 -39.07 9.24
N VAL A 605 11.28 -37.99 8.65
CA VAL A 605 10.79 -36.82 9.39
C VAL A 605 9.44 -37.14 10.04
N LYS A 606 9.47 -37.88 11.17
CA LYS A 606 8.33 -37.92 12.09
C LYS A 606 8.40 -36.73 13.04
N ARG A 607 8.01 -35.57 12.53
CA ARG A 607 7.81 -34.38 13.34
C ARG A 607 6.32 -34.23 13.61
N ALA A 608 5.88 -34.48 14.84
CA ALA A 608 4.76 -33.82 15.48
C ALA A 608 4.31 -34.51 16.78
N THR A 609 4.71 -33.99 17.87
CA THR A 609 3.85 -33.84 19.06
C THR A 609 4.48 -32.69 19.85
N LYS A 610 3.66 -31.69 20.23
CA LYS A 610 4.12 -30.62 21.11
C LYS A 610 4.78 -31.26 22.34
N LYS A 611 6.08 -31.06 22.53
CA LYS A 611 6.80 -31.56 23.67
C LYS A 611 6.49 -30.68 24.89
N PRO A 612 6.25 -31.26 26.08
CA PRO A 612 6.17 -30.47 27.30
C PRO A 612 7.48 -29.72 27.53
N LEU A 613 7.40 -28.59 28.22
CA LEU A 613 8.57 -27.77 28.54
C LEU A 613 9.52 -28.56 29.47
N SER A 614 10.81 -28.57 29.14
CA SER A 614 11.83 -29.22 29.93
C SER A 614 12.04 -28.48 31.28
N PRO A 615 12.33 -29.18 32.36
CA PRO A 615 12.61 -28.57 33.67
C PRO A 615 13.76 -27.55 33.57
N GLY A 616 13.56 -26.35 34.10
CA GLY A 616 14.55 -25.26 34.04
C GLY A 616 14.64 -24.53 32.67
N CYS A 617 13.75 -24.85 31.75
CA CYS A 617 13.65 -24.16 30.46
C CYS A 617 12.43 -23.26 30.38
N ALA A 618 12.44 -22.33 29.43
CA ALA A 618 11.32 -21.45 29.07
C ALA A 618 11.14 -21.36 27.55
N ARG A 619 9.94 -21.02 27.09
CA ARG A 619 9.65 -20.75 25.69
C ARG A 619 10.12 -19.34 25.32
N PRO A 620 10.84 -19.15 24.20
CA PRO A 620 11.09 -17.82 23.68
C PRO A 620 9.80 -17.19 23.14
N VAL A 621 9.82 -15.88 22.95
CA VAL A 621 8.85 -15.15 22.14
C VAL A 621 9.52 -14.81 20.82
N ILE A 622 8.78 -14.79 19.72
CA ILE A 622 9.31 -14.38 18.42
C ILE A 622 8.72 -13.02 18.04
N ILE A 623 9.59 -12.10 17.63
CA ILE A 623 9.18 -10.87 16.95
C ILE A 623 9.53 -11.04 15.48
N HIS A 624 8.51 -11.19 14.63
CA HIS A 624 8.65 -11.21 13.18
C HIS A 624 8.68 -9.76 12.70
N ARG A 625 9.66 -9.39 11.92
CA ARG A 625 9.70 -8.03 11.39
C ARG A 625 10.33 -7.93 10.00
N ALA A 626 9.85 -6.94 9.24
CA ALA A 626 10.46 -6.45 8.01
C ALA A 626 10.38 -4.93 7.99
N MET A 627 11.42 -4.23 7.49
CA MET A 627 11.44 -2.77 7.39
C MET A 627 11.03 -2.27 6.00
N ALA A 628 11.57 -2.86 4.96
CA ALA A 628 11.19 -2.58 3.57
C ALA A 628 10.02 -3.47 3.11
N GLY A 629 9.84 -4.64 3.72
CA GLY A 629 8.95 -5.70 3.27
C GLY A 629 9.48 -6.34 1.98
N SER A 630 8.64 -6.56 0.97
CA SER A 630 9.12 -7.02 -0.35
C SER A 630 10.02 -5.97 -0.99
N VAL A 631 11.26 -6.36 -1.34
CA VAL A 631 12.23 -5.49 -2.02
C VAL A 631 11.69 -5.03 -3.37
N GLU A 632 10.96 -5.88 -4.10
CA GLU A 632 10.30 -5.54 -5.35
C GLU A 632 9.26 -4.43 -5.15
N ARG A 633 8.37 -4.61 -4.18
CA ARG A 633 7.35 -3.59 -3.84
C ARG A 633 8.00 -2.30 -3.36
N PHE A 634 9.01 -2.40 -2.54
CA PHE A 634 9.74 -1.24 -2.03
C PHE A 634 10.47 -0.49 -3.16
N ALA A 635 11.10 -1.20 -4.10
CA ALA A 635 11.70 -0.59 -5.29
C ALA A 635 10.65 0.14 -6.14
N ALA A 636 9.43 -0.41 -6.30
CA ALA A 636 8.33 0.28 -6.97
C ALA A 636 7.96 1.59 -6.25
N ILE A 637 7.80 1.53 -4.93
CA ILE A 637 7.44 2.69 -4.11
C ILE A 637 8.52 3.78 -4.20
N LEU A 638 9.80 3.43 -4.10
CA LEU A 638 10.90 4.36 -4.27
C LEU A 638 10.96 4.94 -5.68
N CYS A 639 10.69 4.11 -6.72
CA CYS A 639 10.63 4.56 -8.11
C CYS A 639 9.57 5.65 -8.30
N GLU A 640 8.37 5.46 -7.72
CA GLU A 640 7.27 6.41 -7.77
C GLU A 640 7.50 7.61 -6.86
N HIS A 641 8.07 7.41 -5.66
CA HIS A 641 8.42 8.47 -4.72
C HIS A 641 9.40 9.47 -5.34
N TYR A 642 10.49 8.98 -5.91
CA TYR A 642 11.48 9.81 -6.58
C TYR A 642 11.08 10.21 -8.01
N GLY A 643 10.02 9.63 -8.58
CA GLY A 643 9.61 9.87 -9.98
C GLY A 643 10.71 9.51 -10.98
N GLY A 644 11.52 8.48 -10.68
CA GLY A 644 12.66 8.05 -11.47
C GLY A 644 13.92 8.93 -11.35
N LYS A 645 13.90 9.96 -10.49
CA LYS A 645 15.06 10.82 -10.18
C LYS A 645 15.81 10.29 -8.96
N TRP A 646 16.45 9.14 -9.13
CA TRP A 646 17.15 8.44 -8.05
C TRP A 646 18.21 9.31 -7.37
N PRO A 647 18.32 9.32 -6.03
CA PRO A 647 19.44 9.93 -5.34
C PRO A 647 20.74 9.21 -5.72
N LEU A 648 21.87 9.88 -5.66
CA LEU A 648 23.16 9.41 -6.19
C LEU A 648 23.51 7.98 -5.73
N TRP A 649 23.33 7.70 -4.45
CA TRP A 649 23.70 6.42 -3.85
C TRP A 649 22.85 5.24 -4.33
N LEU A 650 21.58 5.48 -4.75
CA LEU A 650 20.66 4.48 -5.34
C LEU A 650 20.67 4.49 -6.87
N SER A 651 21.20 5.56 -7.49
CA SER A 651 21.07 5.77 -8.93
C SER A 651 21.79 4.70 -9.74
N PRO A 652 21.12 4.10 -10.74
CA PRO A 652 21.77 3.18 -11.68
C PRO A 652 22.60 3.92 -12.73
N ARG A 653 22.38 5.24 -12.91
CA ARG A 653 23.01 6.14 -13.86
C ARG A 653 23.63 7.32 -13.12
N GLN A 654 24.79 7.12 -12.51
CA GLN A 654 25.41 8.12 -11.63
C GLN A 654 26.14 9.20 -12.42
N ILE A 655 27.01 8.83 -13.34
CA ILE A 655 27.87 9.74 -14.10
C ILE A 655 27.84 9.43 -15.59
N MET A 656 27.66 10.49 -16.40
CA MET A 656 27.87 10.46 -17.85
C MET A 656 29.06 11.35 -18.21
N VAL A 657 30.09 10.78 -18.84
CA VAL A 657 31.23 11.56 -19.37
C VAL A 657 30.98 11.84 -20.84
N ILE A 658 31.06 13.11 -21.22
CA ILE A 658 30.80 13.56 -22.60
C ILE A 658 32.04 14.25 -23.17
N PRO A 659 32.82 13.57 -24.03
CA PRO A 659 33.89 14.25 -24.78
C PRO A 659 33.33 15.18 -25.87
N VAL A 660 33.87 16.38 -25.96
CA VAL A 660 33.46 17.41 -26.93
C VAL A 660 33.76 16.95 -28.37
N GLY A 661 34.80 16.15 -28.57
CA GLY A 661 35.23 15.62 -29.86
C GLY A 661 36.07 14.37 -29.73
N LYS A 662 36.39 13.74 -30.88
CA LYS A 662 37.12 12.47 -30.94
C LYS A 662 38.52 12.54 -30.30
N GLY A 663 39.18 13.71 -30.35
CA GLY A 663 40.52 13.92 -29.74
C GLY A 663 40.54 13.76 -28.22
N PHE A 664 39.39 13.80 -27.57
CA PHE A 664 39.26 13.74 -26.10
C PHE A 664 38.74 12.40 -25.56
N TYR A 665 38.57 11.39 -26.43
CA TYR A 665 38.11 10.05 -26.04
C TYR A 665 39.03 9.40 -25.02
N GLY A 666 40.35 9.55 -25.18
CA GLY A 666 41.35 9.00 -24.24
C GLY A 666 41.20 9.59 -22.85
N TYR A 667 41.02 10.92 -22.73
CA TYR A 667 40.81 11.57 -21.46
C TYR A 667 39.45 11.23 -20.85
N ALA A 668 38.40 11.16 -21.64
CA ALA A 668 37.08 10.70 -21.17
C ALA A 668 37.15 9.29 -20.58
N GLU A 669 37.94 8.40 -21.17
CA GLU A 669 38.14 7.04 -20.66
C GLU A 669 38.99 7.01 -19.38
N GLU A 670 39.98 7.92 -19.23
CA GLU A 670 40.71 8.12 -17.98
C GLU A 670 39.77 8.56 -16.86
N VAL A 671 38.93 9.56 -17.11
CA VAL A 671 37.89 10.03 -16.19
C VAL A 671 36.96 8.87 -15.80
N ARG A 672 36.47 8.12 -16.80
CA ARG A 672 35.62 6.96 -16.54
C ARG A 672 36.31 5.93 -15.65
N LYS A 673 37.56 5.60 -15.95
CA LYS A 673 38.34 4.62 -15.19
C LYS A 673 38.56 5.06 -13.75
N LEU A 674 38.84 6.34 -13.49
CA LEU A 674 39.00 6.89 -12.15
C LEU A 674 37.71 6.67 -11.32
N PHE A 675 36.59 7.14 -11.80
CA PHE A 675 35.31 7.01 -11.07
C PHE A 675 34.84 5.57 -10.96
N LYS A 676 35.01 4.74 -11.99
CA LYS A 676 34.59 3.35 -11.98
C LYS A 676 35.44 2.48 -11.06
N THR A 677 36.77 2.56 -11.16
CA THR A 677 37.66 1.64 -10.45
C THR A 677 38.06 2.12 -9.07
N ARG A 678 38.43 3.41 -8.93
CA ARG A 678 38.85 3.98 -7.65
C ARG A 678 37.62 4.31 -6.77
N MET A 679 36.59 4.93 -7.36
CA MET A 679 35.42 5.38 -6.61
C MET A 679 34.25 4.36 -6.62
N ARG A 680 34.36 3.27 -7.37
CA ARG A 680 33.32 2.23 -7.51
C ARG A 680 31.94 2.79 -7.89
N MET A 681 31.93 3.69 -8.87
CA MET A 681 30.71 4.32 -9.38
C MET A 681 30.28 3.79 -10.74
N TYR A 682 29.01 3.95 -11.08
CA TYR A 682 28.48 3.63 -12.39
C TYR A 682 28.72 4.81 -13.34
N VAL A 683 29.58 4.59 -14.35
CA VAL A 683 30.04 5.65 -15.27
C VAL A 683 29.90 5.17 -16.70
N ASP A 684 29.23 5.96 -17.51
CA ASP A 684 29.12 5.75 -18.96
C ASP A 684 29.82 6.87 -19.73
N VAL A 685 30.24 6.60 -20.96
CA VAL A 685 30.89 7.58 -21.87
C VAL A 685 30.09 7.69 -23.15
N ASP A 686 29.71 8.91 -23.54
CA ASP A 686 29.01 9.13 -24.80
C ASP A 686 29.99 9.44 -25.95
N THR A 687 30.41 8.44 -26.67
CA THR A 687 31.24 8.53 -27.87
C THR A 687 30.46 8.62 -29.19
N SER A 688 29.13 8.83 -29.12
CA SER A 688 28.28 8.96 -30.32
C SER A 688 28.71 10.13 -31.20
N GLY A 689 28.35 10.11 -32.48
CA GLY A 689 28.60 11.17 -33.43
C GLY A 689 27.67 12.39 -33.30
N GLU A 690 26.83 12.46 -32.24
CA GLU A 690 25.90 13.57 -32.03
C GLU A 690 26.62 14.83 -31.55
N THR A 691 25.93 15.99 -31.74
CA THR A 691 26.43 17.27 -31.22
C THR A 691 26.42 17.33 -29.69
N LEU A 692 27.34 18.09 -29.09
CA LEU A 692 27.43 18.24 -27.64
C LEU A 692 26.09 18.59 -26.95
N PRO A 693 25.29 19.55 -27.46
CA PRO A 693 23.99 19.85 -26.82
C PRO A 693 23.01 18.65 -26.84
N LYS A 694 23.04 17.83 -27.90
CA LYS A 694 22.19 16.64 -27.97
C LYS A 694 22.63 15.55 -26.98
N LYS A 695 23.96 15.33 -26.85
CA LYS A 695 24.51 14.41 -25.86
C LYS A 695 24.15 14.81 -24.44
N ILE A 696 24.33 16.09 -24.08
CA ILE A 696 23.93 16.62 -22.77
C ILE A 696 22.43 16.43 -22.55
N ARG A 697 21.60 16.80 -23.52
CA ARG A 697 20.14 16.65 -23.41
C ARG A 697 19.72 15.20 -23.22
N ARG A 698 20.37 14.26 -23.92
CA ARG A 698 20.12 12.83 -23.79
C ARG A 698 20.49 12.33 -22.39
N ALA A 699 21.64 12.72 -21.86
CA ALA A 699 22.08 12.37 -20.50
C ALA A 699 21.12 12.92 -19.41
N GLN A 700 20.65 14.15 -19.57
CA GLN A 700 19.65 14.76 -18.69
C GLN A 700 18.31 14.00 -18.72
N LEU A 701 17.82 13.63 -19.92
CA LEU A 701 16.58 12.86 -20.06
C LEU A 701 16.72 11.44 -19.49
N ALA A 702 17.91 10.85 -19.59
CA ALA A 702 18.24 9.56 -19.00
C ALA A 702 18.47 9.61 -17.48
N GLN A 703 18.35 10.80 -16.86
CA GLN A 703 18.43 11.03 -15.41
C GLN A 703 19.79 10.71 -14.78
N TYR A 704 20.91 10.95 -15.50
CA TYR A 704 22.22 10.90 -14.86
C TYR A 704 22.36 11.98 -13.78
N ASN A 705 22.90 11.62 -12.61
CA ASN A 705 23.09 12.57 -11.50
C ASN A 705 24.12 13.66 -11.86
N PHE A 706 25.23 13.25 -12.51
CA PHE A 706 26.27 14.16 -12.98
C PHE A 706 26.57 13.93 -14.45
N VAL A 707 26.73 15.01 -15.19
CA VAL A 707 27.25 15.02 -16.55
C VAL A 707 28.58 15.75 -16.52
N LEU A 708 29.67 15.05 -16.89
CA LEU A 708 31.03 15.57 -16.93
C LEU A 708 31.41 15.81 -18.40
N VAL A 709 31.52 17.05 -18.79
CA VAL A 709 31.96 17.42 -20.15
C VAL A 709 33.48 17.60 -20.12
N VAL A 710 34.16 17.04 -21.14
CA VAL A 710 35.63 17.11 -21.27
C VAL A 710 36.04 17.54 -22.67
N GLY A 711 36.88 18.56 -22.74
CA GLY A 711 37.43 19.14 -23.95
C GLY A 711 38.94 19.41 -23.80
N ASP A 712 39.46 20.33 -24.61
CA ASP A 712 40.89 20.68 -24.64
C ASP A 712 41.36 21.30 -23.31
N GLU A 713 40.58 22.24 -22.77
CA GLU A 713 40.90 22.94 -21.51
C GLU A 713 40.88 21.98 -20.33
N GLU A 714 39.84 21.15 -20.23
CA GLU A 714 39.68 20.17 -19.16
C GLU A 714 40.80 19.13 -19.20
N MET A 715 41.20 18.66 -20.40
CA MET A 715 42.29 17.72 -20.55
C MET A 715 43.63 18.31 -20.15
N ARG A 716 43.95 19.56 -20.57
CA ARG A 716 45.22 20.21 -20.23
C ARG A 716 45.36 20.50 -18.75
N ASN A 717 44.28 20.94 -18.12
CA ASN A 717 44.29 21.34 -16.70
C ASN A 717 43.92 20.16 -15.77
N ARG A 718 43.73 18.96 -16.27
CA ARG A 718 43.24 17.79 -15.51
C ARG A 718 41.96 18.10 -14.72
N GLN A 719 40.97 18.64 -15.42
CA GLN A 719 39.68 19.08 -14.88
C GLN A 719 38.53 18.37 -15.58
N VAL A 720 37.33 18.53 -15.05
CA VAL A 720 36.05 18.16 -15.67
C VAL A 720 35.07 19.32 -15.51
N ASN A 721 34.23 19.56 -16.52
CA ASN A 721 33.16 20.54 -16.43
C ASN A 721 31.88 19.83 -15.99
N ILE A 722 31.44 20.10 -14.74
CA ILE A 722 30.39 19.35 -14.03
C ILE A 722 29.05 20.04 -14.19
N ARG A 723 28.02 19.25 -14.56
CA ARG A 723 26.61 19.61 -14.50
C ARG A 723 25.89 18.67 -13.56
N TYR A 724 25.22 19.21 -12.57
CA TYR A 724 24.41 18.45 -11.63
C TYR A 724 22.95 18.39 -12.11
N ARG A 725 22.30 17.20 -12.03
CA ARG A 725 20.94 16.96 -12.55
C ARG A 725 19.89 17.88 -11.91
N ASP A 726 19.97 18.06 -10.61
CA ASP A 726 18.97 18.76 -9.79
C ASP A 726 19.33 20.26 -9.59
N ASP A 727 20.26 20.79 -10.39
CA ASP A 727 20.58 22.21 -10.42
C ASP A 727 19.38 23.01 -10.95
N THR A 728 19.05 24.09 -10.26
CA THR A 728 17.94 24.98 -10.64
C THR A 728 18.26 25.82 -11.87
N ASP A 729 19.53 26.11 -12.16
CA ASP A 729 19.96 26.81 -13.36
C ASP A 729 20.14 25.86 -14.55
N THR A 730 19.04 25.64 -15.27
CA THR A 730 19.02 24.78 -16.48
C THR A 730 19.86 25.31 -17.64
N GLN A 731 20.30 26.56 -17.59
CA GLN A 731 21.17 27.21 -18.60
C GLN A 731 22.63 27.23 -18.18
N SER A 732 22.98 26.74 -16.99
CA SER A 732 24.35 26.67 -16.50
C SER A 732 25.27 25.98 -17.53
N ARG A 733 26.40 26.62 -17.80
CA ARG A 733 27.45 26.03 -18.65
C ARG A 733 28.21 24.91 -17.92
N GLY A 734 27.89 24.65 -16.67
CA GLY A 734 28.61 23.74 -15.77
C GLY A 734 29.74 24.44 -15.03
N THR A 735 30.30 23.75 -14.04
CA THR A 735 31.39 24.25 -13.18
C THR A 735 32.67 23.48 -13.50
N PRO A 736 33.80 24.15 -13.88
CA PRO A 736 35.06 23.48 -14.03
C PRO A 736 35.65 23.15 -12.65
N VAL A 737 36.02 21.88 -12.44
CA VAL A 737 36.55 21.36 -11.17
C VAL A 737 37.70 20.42 -11.45
N GLY A 738 38.72 20.43 -10.60
CA GLY A 738 39.82 19.47 -10.66
C GLY A 738 39.33 18.03 -10.61
N LEU A 739 39.90 17.16 -11.42
CA LEU A 739 39.39 15.78 -11.56
C LEU A 739 39.43 15.00 -10.24
N ASP A 740 40.49 15.12 -9.46
CA ASP A 740 40.60 14.42 -8.18
C ASP A 740 39.67 15.04 -7.10
N GLU A 741 39.50 16.35 -7.10
CA GLU A 741 38.54 17.08 -6.24
C GLU A 741 37.10 16.64 -6.58
N ALA A 742 36.75 16.56 -7.87
CA ALA A 742 35.46 16.10 -8.31
C ALA A 742 35.18 14.66 -7.85
N ALA A 743 36.16 13.78 -7.96
CA ALA A 743 36.07 12.39 -7.53
C ALA A 743 35.83 12.28 -6.01
N GLU A 744 36.57 13.04 -5.23
CA GLU A 744 36.46 13.07 -3.77
C GLU A 744 35.07 13.58 -3.32
N LYS A 745 34.65 14.76 -3.83
CA LYS A 745 33.38 15.37 -3.46
C LYS A 745 32.17 14.52 -3.88
N ILE A 746 32.14 13.95 -5.10
CA ILE A 746 31.06 13.10 -5.57
C ILE A 746 31.08 11.75 -4.82
N GLY A 747 32.26 11.21 -4.52
CA GLY A 747 32.40 10.02 -3.70
C GLY A 747 31.84 10.20 -2.30
N LYS A 748 32.18 11.30 -1.64
CA LYS A 748 31.68 11.68 -0.32
C LYS A 748 30.17 11.84 -0.31
N LEU A 749 29.60 12.55 -1.30
CA LEU A 749 28.15 12.71 -1.44
C LEU A 749 27.40 11.38 -1.52
N ARG A 750 27.96 10.40 -2.26
CA ARG A 750 27.40 9.04 -2.34
C ARG A 750 27.48 8.32 -0.99
N ASP A 751 28.64 8.37 -0.34
CA ASP A 751 28.90 7.61 0.89
C ASP A 751 28.12 8.17 2.08
N GLU A 752 27.91 9.48 2.12
CA GLU A 752 27.05 10.18 3.09
C GLU A 752 25.55 10.05 2.76
N ARG A 753 25.20 9.49 1.59
CA ARG A 753 23.81 9.39 1.08
C ARG A 753 23.10 10.74 1.01
N ALA A 754 23.86 11.81 0.81
CA ALA A 754 23.35 13.16 0.79
C ALA A 754 22.76 13.57 -0.58
N THR A 755 21.94 14.62 -0.60
CA THR A 755 21.19 15.08 -1.79
C THR A 755 21.45 16.55 -2.16
N TYR A 756 22.47 17.19 -1.59
CA TYR A 756 22.84 18.56 -1.94
C TYR A 756 23.77 18.62 -3.17
N ASN A 757 23.86 19.80 -3.80
CA ASN A 757 24.85 20.05 -4.86
C ASN A 757 26.22 20.38 -4.25
N PRO A 758 27.25 19.54 -4.43
CA PRO A 758 28.59 19.81 -3.89
C PRO A 758 29.40 20.84 -4.71
N PHE A 759 28.82 21.31 -5.83
CA PHE A 759 29.44 22.27 -6.75
C PHE A 759 28.50 23.45 -7.04
N PRO A 760 28.14 24.30 -6.03
CA PRO A 760 27.26 25.43 -6.27
C PRO A 760 27.87 26.42 -7.27
N ALA A 761 27.03 27.03 -8.12
CA ALA A 761 27.47 28.06 -9.04
C ALA A 761 28.10 29.23 -8.27
N ALA A 762 29.11 29.89 -8.84
CA ALA A 762 29.88 30.96 -8.20
C ALA A 762 29.06 32.16 -7.68
N LYS A 763 27.77 32.26 -8.07
CA LYS A 763 26.82 33.28 -7.59
C LYS A 763 26.20 32.98 -6.21
N GLU A 764 26.37 31.78 -5.69
CA GLU A 764 25.77 31.36 -4.42
C GLU A 764 26.75 31.31 -3.25
N LEU A 765 28.01 31.70 -3.46
CA LEU A 765 28.95 31.84 -2.35
C LEU A 765 28.54 33.05 -1.51
N PRO A 766 28.33 32.92 -0.19
CA PRO A 766 28.06 34.06 0.67
C PRO A 766 29.25 35.03 0.58
N VAL A 767 28.93 36.25 0.23
CA VAL A 767 29.91 37.36 0.27
C VAL A 767 30.51 37.38 1.68
N GLN A 768 31.77 37.02 1.81
CA GLN A 768 32.52 37.32 3.05
C GLN A 768 32.50 38.83 3.20
N THR A 769 31.64 39.33 4.07
CA THR A 769 31.71 40.71 4.53
C THR A 769 33.09 40.87 5.16
N LYS A 770 34.00 41.58 4.47
CA LYS A 770 35.20 42.15 5.10
C LYS A 770 34.72 42.91 6.33
N LYS A 771 35.10 42.48 7.51
CA LYS A 771 35.07 43.35 8.69
C LYS A 771 35.97 44.49 8.36
N GLU A 772 35.40 45.63 8.07
CA GLU A 772 36.10 46.93 8.21
C GLU A 772 36.25 47.20 9.70
N GLY A 773 37.45 47.52 10.11
CA GLY A 773 37.73 48.15 11.36
C GLY A 773 38.74 47.41 12.25
N GLU A 774 39.98 47.89 12.12
CA GLU A 774 41.08 47.85 13.08
C GLU A 774 41.55 46.51 13.66
#